data_d297560074c1fc5dbd35b007149bf3ed
#
_entry.id   d297560074c1fc5dbd35b007149bf3ed
#
_cell.length_a   1.000
_cell.length_b   1.000
_cell.length_c   1.000
_cell.angle_alpha   90.00
_cell.angle_beta   90.00
_cell.angle_gamma   90.00
#
_symmetry.space_group_name_H-M   'P 1'
#
loop_
_entity.id
_entity.type
_entity.pdbx_description
1 polymer ?
#
loop_
_entity_poly.entity_id
_entity_poly.type
_entity_poly.pdbx_seq_one_letter_code
_entity_poly.pdbx_strand_id
1 'polypeptide(L)'
;MAAYGDCNALVSAVRHQNQANAQKLASQQQFYELKKKISVSSKKNFTVEREVRNLDQKIALLIRNRISLEEVMVSSGDISLINRTITLKDKREKQLYGRLFYILQNETTYIASLARLVKLGEIDNLLQTVMFTLYGNQYDESEEHLLLSMFEQVLRAEFTSAKSTSNLLRSNTALTRMMTTYTRRGPGQQYLKVALTNVLTKITSDADMVLEINPLKVFEAMINKKEAETGVTLTNINRKPTAEEAAKNPEVQAIIKPRITKLKEITDDFLTALIKSLDSVPYGIRWICRQIRGLTVNRFPDATREQICSLIGGFYLLRFVNPAIVTPQAFMLVETKLSANTRRNLTLLAKVLQNLANNVQFGGVKEFFMAPLNAVLDSNKARVNEFMERLTDVTDLDKHLNLDKYIALGRTQECVINISLNEMYFVHALFNQHLDAVCNEGGNHNTVLRKILTDLGVAPPQLPRKENANVDLVLERSLDSEVDERVNGEQLYSDSQLLLLTLVKSLPPSVRVNSIRDLIDKAEQGGRAQRNEEAVQNCTQMRSNCKKLVEMSLLSEGDNYDQLRIDAFKGLKNFEEQLDRVESDMQRLKAVLSNIHEHNHFLQQQLKAYKEYLENVRKNCGSASKDPKEKEVKKDKKVKAAGGQMKKMGPFKFSHKQLENDGVIMTSDVPSERRGGINFSFSCQTPGIFDVNVAYKFKNITQMQLKLDDLLEMQHNNQVEFETDFLKLNVNLLIYLLNKHFMA
;
A
#
# COMPACT_ATOMS: atom_id res chain seq x y z
N MET A 1 22.55 -36.08 21.87
CA MET A 1 21.92 -37.34 21.46
C MET A 1 20.83 -37.86 22.41
N ALA A 2 20.89 -37.61 23.70
CA ALA A 2 19.88 -38.15 24.66
C ALA A 2 18.51 -37.44 24.67
N ALA A 3 18.34 -36.35 23.94
CA ALA A 3 17.13 -35.50 24.02
C ALA A 3 15.95 -35.92 23.10
N TYR A 4 16.18 -36.82 22.13
CA TYR A 4 15.19 -37.11 21.08
C TYR A 4 14.71 -38.57 21.05
N GLY A 5 14.97 -39.36 22.07
CA GLY A 5 14.45 -40.72 22.19
C GLY A 5 14.89 -41.70 21.04
N ASP A 6 14.46 -42.94 21.12
CA ASP A 6 14.65 -43.95 20.07
C ASP A 6 13.49 -44.00 19.06
N CYS A 7 13.52 -44.89 18.10
CA CYS A 7 12.44 -45.09 17.12
C CYS A 7 11.09 -45.44 17.77
N ASN A 8 11.09 -46.05 18.96
CA ASN A 8 9.86 -46.37 19.69
C ASN A 8 9.25 -45.10 20.33
N ALA A 9 10.08 -44.09 20.69
CA ALA A 9 9.62 -42.81 21.13
C ALA A 9 8.89 -42.06 20.01
N LEU A 10 9.43 -42.07 18.78
CA LEU A 10 8.76 -41.52 17.59
C LEU A 10 7.41 -42.18 17.34
N VAL A 11 7.39 -43.54 17.36
CA VAL A 11 6.14 -44.32 17.21
C VAL A 11 5.12 -44.01 18.27
N SER A 12 5.54 -43.86 19.54
CA SER A 12 4.67 -43.47 20.65
C SER A 12 4.11 -42.05 20.49
N ALA A 13 4.94 -41.09 20.10
CA ALA A 13 4.53 -39.69 19.87
C ALA A 13 3.49 -39.63 18.74
N VAL A 14 3.71 -40.26 17.61
CA VAL A 14 2.75 -40.28 16.49
C VAL A 14 1.41 -40.90 16.88
N ARG A 15 1.42 -41.94 17.73
CA ARG A 15 0.19 -42.62 18.21
C ARG A 15 -0.61 -41.74 19.18
N HIS A 16 0.06 -41.05 20.12
CA HIS A 16 -0.58 -40.11 21.03
C HIS A 16 -1.23 -38.98 20.27
N GLN A 17 -0.56 -38.48 19.26
CA GLN A 17 -1.06 -37.40 18.40
C GLN A 17 -2.33 -37.80 17.65
N ASN A 18 -2.46 -39.02 17.16
CA ASN A 18 -3.64 -39.47 16.43
C ASN A 18 -4.94 -39.50 17.26
N GLN A 19 -4.87 -39.68 18.59
CA GLN A 19 -6.05 -39.69 19.46
C GLN A 19 -6.55 -38.26 19.81
N ALA A 20 -5.65 -37.27 19.83
CA ALA A 20 -5.99 -35.87 20.14
C ALA A 20 -6.36 -35.03 18.89
N ASN A 21 -6.12 -35.54 17.69
CA ASN A 21 -5.94 -34.73 16.48
C ASN A 21 -7.19 -34.39 15.66
N ALA A 22 -8.29 -35.11 15.74
CA ALA A 22 -9.45 -34.81 14.89
C ALA A 22 -10.03 -33.41 15.21
N GLN A 23 -10.07 -33.06 16.49
CA GLN A 23 -10.57 -31.75 16.93
C GLN A 23 -9.56 -30.63 16.68
N LYS A 24 -8.26 -30.91 16.89
CA LYS A 24 -7.16 -29.96 16.64
C LYS A 24 -6.95 -29.72 15.15
N LEU A 25 -7.12 -30.71 14.28
CA LEU A 25 -7.03 -30.57 12.83
C LEU A 25 -8.17 -29.67 12.28
N ALA A 26 -9.39 -29.84 12.83
CA ALA A 26 -10.52 -28.97 12.47
C ALA A 26 -10.25 -27.50 12.87
N SER A 27 -9.64 -27.28 14.04
CA SER A 27 -9.24 -25.94 14.49
C SER A 27 -8.17 -25.33 13.58
N GLN A 28 -7.22 -26.13 13.09
CA GLN A 28 -6.19 -25.68 12.15
C GLN A 28 -6.80 -25.29 10.79
N GLN A 29 -7.72 -26.07 10.25
CA GLN A 29 -8.43 -25.73 9.03
C GLN A 29 -9.22 -24.42 9.18
N GLN A 30 -9.92 -24.23 10.31
CA GLN A 30 -10.61 -22.99 10.62
C GLN A 30 -9.64 -21.79 10.73
N PHE A 31 -8.46 -22.00 11.26
CA PHE A 31 -7.42 -20.98 11.35
C PHE A 31 -6.93 -20.52 9.97
N TYR A 32 -6.68 -21.46 9.04
CA TYR A 32 -6.33 -21.12 7.66
C TYR A 32 -7.45 -20.40 6.93
N GLU A 33 -8.69 -20.87 7.08
CA GLU A 33 -9.86 -20.18 6.51
C GLU A 33 -10.01 -18.76 7.05
N LEU A 34 -9.72 -18.55 8.33
CA LEU A 34 -9.75 -17.23 8.96
C LEU A 34 -8.66 -16.31 8.38
N LYS A 35 -7.43 -16.80 8.21
CA LYS A 35 -6.33 -16.06 7.56
C LYS A 35 -6.72 -15.65 6.14
N LYS A 36 -7.30 -16.57 5.34
CA LYS A 36 -7.78 -16.30 3.98
C LYS A 36 -8.87 -15.21 3.96
N LYS A 37 -9.85 -15.28 4.88
CA LYS A 37 -10.89 -14.26 5.01
C LYS A 37 -10.32 -12.88 5.37
N ILE A 38 -9.33 -12.81 6.26
CA ILE A 38 -8.64 -11.58 6.63
C ILE A 38 -7.94 -10.98 5.41
N SER A 39 -7.20 -11.79 4.65
CA SER A 39 -6.50 -11.34 3.44
C SER A 39 -7.45 -10.74 2.41
N VAL A 40 -8.53 -11.45 2.07
CA VAL A 40 -9.55 -10.97 1.11
C VAL A 40 -10.21 -9.68 1.60
N SER A 41 -10.56 -9.61 2.89
CA SER A 41 -11.20 -8.42 3.47
C SER A 41 -10.25 -7.23 3.53
N SER A 42 -8.97 -7.43 3.82
CA SER A 42 -7.93 -6.39 3.80
C SER A 42 -7.71 -5.83 2.39
N LYS A 43 -7.66 -6.70 1.37
CA LYS A 43 -7.58 -6.28 -0.04
C LYS A 43 -8.77 -5.42 -0.44
N LYS A 44 -9.99 -5.84 -0.04
CA LYS A 44 -11.21 -5.08 -0.28
C LYS A 44 -11.18 -3.70 0.38
N ASN A 45 -10.75 -3.63 1.64
CA ASN A 45 -10.63 -2.36 2.37
C ASN A 45 -9.65 -1.41 1.69
N PHE A 46 -8.47 -1.90 1.29
CA PHE A 46 -7.48 -1.09 0.60
C PHE A 46 -8.02 -0.51 -0.72
N THR A 47 -8.78 -1.31 -1.48
CA THR A 47 -9.42 -0.84 -2.73
C THR A 47 -10.43 0.26 -2.47
N VAL A 48 -11.32 0.08 -1.48
CA VAL A 48 -12.34 1.08 -1.12
C VAL A 48 -11.69 2.35 -0.55
N GLU A 49 -10.67 2.23 0.29
CA GLU A 49 -9.91 3.36 0.83
C GLU A 49 -9.26 4.21 -0.29
N ARG A 50 -8.71 3.55 -1.32
CA ARG A 50 -8.17 4.25 -2.50
C ARG A 50 -9.25 5.02 -3.25
N GLU A 51 -10.44 4.43 -3.43
CA GLU A 51 -11.57 5.11 -4.06
C GLU A 51 -12.06 6.31 -3.25
N VAL A 52 -12.19 6.16 -1.94
CA VAL A 52 -12.58 7.25 -1.02
C VAL A 52 -11.59 8.42 -1.13
N ARG A 53 -10.29 8.14 -1.09
CA ARG A 53 -9.25 9.17 -1.24
C ARG A 53 -9.28 9.87 -2.58
N ASN A 54 -9.46 9.13 -3.67
CA ASN A 54 -9.56 9.71 -5.01
C ASN A 54 -10.77 10.65 -5.13
N LEU A 55 -11.92 10.27 -4.56
CA LEU A 55 -13.11 11.12 -4.55
C LEU A 55 -12.92 12.37 -3.69
N ASP A 56 -12.34 12.24 -2.50
CA ASP A 56 -12.05 13.38 -1.62
C ASP A 56 -11.11 14.38 -2.29
N GLN A 57 -10.07 13.89 -2.96
CA GLN A 57 -9.13 14.71 -3.74
C GLN A 57 -9.82 15.41 -4.92
N LYS A 58 -10.66 14.68 -5.68
CA LYS A 58 -11.44 15.27 -6.77
C LYS A 58 -12.36 16.38 -6.27
N ILE A 59 -13.09 16.15 -5.18
CA ILE A 59 -13.95 17.16 -4.56
C ILE A 59 -13.13 18.38 -4.13
N ALA A 60 -11.98 18.17 -3.49
CA ALA A 60 -11.11 19.27 -3.08
C ALA A 60 -10.58 20.08 -4.27
N LEU A 61 -10.20 19.42 -5.37
CA LEU A 61 -9.77 20.08 -6.61
C LEU A 61 -10.91 20.87 -7.29
N LEU A 62 -12.12 20.31 -7.32
CA LEU A 62 -13.32 20.98 -7.83
C LEU A 62 -13.63 22.25 -7.05
N ILE A 63 -13.62 22.17 -5.71
CA ILE A 63 -13.81 23.35 -4.83
C ILE A 63 -12.72 24.38 -5.08
N ARG A 64 -11.44 23.95 -5.19
CA ARG A 64 -10.29 24.84 -5.42
C ARG A 64 -10.38 25.57 -6.76
N ASN A 65 -10.77 24.87 -7.82
CA ASN A 65 -10.85 25.42 -9.16
C ASN A 65 -12.23 26.02 -9.50
N ARG A 66 -13.22 25.97 -8.58
CA ARG A 66 -14.61 26.43 -8.78
C ARG A 66 -15.28 25.82 -10.02
N ILE A 67 -14.95 24.57 -10.31
CA ILE A 67 -15.50 23.81 -11.44
C ILE A 67 -16.86 23.25 -11.07
N SER A 68 -17.85 23.27 -11.99
CA SER A 68 -19.14 22.63 -11.73
C SER A 68 -19.00 21.10 -11.79
N LEU A 69 -19.71 20.41 -10.89
CA LEU A 69 -19.63 18.94 -10.74
C LEU A 69 -20.20 18.15 -11.91
N GLU A 70 -20.98 18.78 -12.78
CA GLU A 70 -21.56 18.12 -13.96
C GLU A 70 -20.51 17.61 -14.95
N GLU A 71 -19.35 18.24 -14.97
CA GLU A 71 -18.29 17.96 -15.95
C GLU A 71 -17.38 16.79 -15.58
N VAL A 72 -17.35 16.39 -14.30
CA VAL A 72 -16.45 15.34 -13.77
C VAL A 72 -17.08 13.95 -13.78
N MET A 73 -18.41 13.83 -13.99
CA MET A 73 -19.13 12.57 -13.75
C MET A 73 -19.26 11.62 -14.95
N VAL A 74 -18.58 11.87 -16.06
CA VAL A 74 -18.65 10.97 -17.23
C VAL A 74 -17.96 9.62 -16.99
N SER A 75 -17.09 9.51 -15.99
CA SER A 75 -16.26 8.31 -15.75
C SER A 75 -16.59 7.48 -14.51
N SER A 76 -17.59 7.86 -13.70
CA SER A 76 -17.95 7.10 -12.50
C SER A 76 -19.02 6.05 -12.79
N GLY A 77 -18.64 4.96 -13.46
CA GLY A 77 -19.52 3.77 -13.59
C GLY A 77 -19.79 3.12 -12.23
N ASP A 78 -21.01 2.62 -12.06
CA ASP A 78 -21.51 1.93 -10.87
C ASP A 78 -20.53 0.91 -10.28
N ILE A 79 -20.20 1.10 -9.01
CA ILE A 79 -19.39 0.16 -8.21
C ILE A 79 -20.33 -0.88 -7.58
N SER A 80 -20.90 -1.73 -8.39
CA SER A 80 -21.41 -3.00 -7.88
C SER A 80 -20.25 -4.01 -7.93
N LEU A 81 -19.68 -4.33 -6.78
CA LEU A 81 -18.75 -5.45 -6.61
C LEU A 81 -19.55 -6.74 -6.94
N ILE A 82 -19.52 -7.12 -8.19
CA ILE A 82 -20.03 -8.43 -8.60
C ILE A 82 -18.94 -9.43 -8.31
N ASN A 83 -19.08 -10.16 -7.21
CA ASN A 83 -18.35 -11.41 -6.98
C ASN A 83 -18.83 -12.45 -7.98
N ARG A 84 -18.44 -12.33 -9.24
CA ARG A 84 -18.58 -13.39 -10.23
C ARG A 84 -17.22 -14.03 -10.40
N THR A 85 -17.07 -15.24 -9.92
CA THR A 85 -15.92 -16.12 -10.26
C THR A 85 -16.17 -16.62 -11.66
N ILE A 86 -15.41 -16.12 -12.63
CA ILE A 86 -15.39 -16.67 -14.00
C ILE A 86 -14.19 -17.59 -14.06
N THR A 87 -14.39 -18.83 -14.50
CA THR A 87 -13.29 -19.73 -14.84
C THR A 87 -12.70 -19.30 -16.18
N LEU A 88 -11.37 -19.12 -16.22
CA LEU A 88 -10.64 -19.06 -17.50
C LEU A 88 -11.02 -20.27 -18.33
N LYS A 89 -11.48 -20.04 -19.56
CA LYS A 89 -12.00 -21.12 -20.43
C LYS A 89 -10.93 -22.08 -20.88
N ASP A 90 -9.68 -21.61 -20.99
CA ASP A 90 -8.55 -22.43 -21.39
C ASP A 90 -7.75 -22.92 -20.16
N LYS A 91 -7.77 -24.22 -19.92
CA LYS A 91 -7.04 -24.89 -18.84
C LYS A 91 -5.52 -24.68 -18.98
N ARG A 92 -5.01 -24.65 -20.21
CA ARG A 92 -3.59 -24.46 -20.50
C ARG A 92 -3.13 -23.03 -20.14
N GLU A 93 -3.92 -22.04 -20.52
CA GLU A 93 -3.66 -20.63 -20.18
C GLU A 93 -3.64 -20.44 -18.65
N LYS A 94 -4.60 -21.03 -17.95
CA LYS A 94 -4.64 -21.00 -16.48
C LYS A 94 -3.39 -21.62 -15.84
N GLN A 95 -2.91 -22.72 -16.37
CA GLN A 95 -1.68 -23.37 -15.89
C GLN A 95 -0.43 -22.50 -16.16
N LEU A 96 -0.32 -21.88 -17.32
CA LEU A 96 0.79 -20.99 -17.64
C LEU A 96 0.83 -19.77 -16.71
N TYR A 97 -0.32 -19.15 -16.43
CA TYR A 97 -0.40 -18.10 -15.41
C TYR A 97 -0.07 -18.63 -14.01
N GLY A 98 -0.52 -19.82 -13.64
CA GLY A 98 -0.17 -20.48 -12.38
C GLY A 98 1.35 -20.62 -12.21
N ARG A 99 2.05 -21.05 -13.26
CA ARG A 99 3.52 -21.14 -13.29
C ARG A 99 4.21 -19.78 -13.26
N LEU A 100 3.69 -18.81 -14.01
CA LEU A 100 4.21 -17.43 -13.98
C LEU A 100 4.17 -16.88 -12.57
N PHE A 101 2.99 -16.88 -11.94
CA PHE A 101 2.82 -16.30 -10.61
C PHE A 101 3.54 -17.10 -9.52
N TYR A 102 3.74 -18.40 -9.70
CA TYR A 102 4.62 -19.21 -8.84
C TYR A 102 6.06 -18.69 -8.85
N ILE A 103 6.63 -18.49 -10.05
CA ILE A 103 8.00 -17.96 -10.19
C ILE A 103 8.08 -16.56 -9.57
N LEU A 104 7.11 -15.68 -9.86
CA LEU A 104 7.09 -14.32 -9.33
C LEU A 104 6.97 -14.26 -7.82
N GLN A 105 6.26 -15.20 -7.19
CA GLN A 105 6.13 -15.26 -5.74
C GLN A 105 7.42 -15.74 -5.06
N ASN A 106 8.05 -16.76 -5.62
CA ASN A 106 9.19 -17.42 -4.98
C ASN A 106 10.54 -16.76 -5.33
N GLU A 107 10.66 -16.14 -6.51
CA GLU A 107 11.88 -15.43 -6.94
C GLU A 107 11.64 -13.91 -6.84
N THR A 108 11.90 -13.37 -5.66
CA THR A 108 11.60 -11.97 -5.32
C THR A 108 12.38 -10.95 -6.16
N THR A 109 13.47 -11.35 -6.79
CA THR A 109 14.31 -10.52 -7.66
C THR A 109 13.54 -9.96 -8.84
N TYR A 110 12.66 -10.75 -9.44
CA TYR A 110 11.86 -10.31 -10.59
C TYR A 110 10.92 -9.16 -10.25
N ILE A 111 10.21 -9.27 -9.14
CA ILE A 111 9.30 -8.20 -8.68
C ILE A 111 10.10 -6.96 -8.23
N ALA A 112 11.23 -7.15 -7.54
CA ALA A 112 12.08 -6.05 -7.10
C ALA A 112 12.65 -5.26 -8.30
N SER A 113 13.11 -5.95 -9.34
CA SER A 113 13.59 -5.34 -10.57
C SER A 113 12.47 -4.61 -11.31
N LEU A 114 11.30 -5.26 -11.46
CA LEU A 114 10.14 -4.68 -12.12
C LEU A 114 9.66 -3.41 -11.40
N ALA A 115 9.59 -3.41 -10.07
CA ALA A 115 9.15 -2.25 -9.29
C ALA A 115 10.00 -0.99 -9.53
N ARG A 116 11.28 -1.15 -9.91
CA ARG A 116 12.19 -0.05 -10.22
C ARG A 116 12.05 0.46 -11.66
N LEU A 117 11.59 -0.38 -12.58
CA LEU A 117 11.45 -0.07 -14.00
C LEU A 117 10.09 0.55 -14.35
N VAL A 118 9.06 0.23 -13.57
CA VAL A 118 7.68 0.67 -13.82
C VAL A 118 7.51 2.17 -13.54
N LYS A 119 6.71 2.85 -14.37
CA LYS A 119 6.39 4.27 -14.23
C LYS A 119 5.62 4.55 -12.94
N LEU A 120 5.80 5.74 -12.36
CA LEU A 120 5.14 6.14 -11.10
C LEU A 120 3.60 6.12 -11.18
N GLY A 121 3.00 6.29 -12.37
CA GLY A 121 1.55 6.18 -12.55
C GLY A 121 1.02 4.74 -12.45
N GLU A 122 1.86 3.75 -12.74
CA GLU A 122 1.49 2.32 -12.76
C GLU A 122 1.92 1.58 -11.49
N ILE A 123 2.89 2.15 -10.74
CA ILE A 123 3.50 1.49 -9.59
C ILE A 123 2.47 1.12 -8.50
N ASP A 124 1.47 1.97 -8.25
CA ASP A 124 0.47 1.71 -7.21
C ASP A 124 -0.39 0.48 -7.52
N ASN A 125 -0.70 0.24 -8.80
CA ASN A 125 -1.43 -0.96 -9.24
C ASN A 125 -0.55 -2.21 -9.08
N LEU A 126 0.73 -2.13 -9.45
CA LEU A 126 1.68 -3.23 -9.26
C LEU A 126 1.82 -3.57 -7.76
N LEU A 127 2.05 -2.56 -6.91
CA LEU A 127 2.21 -2.76 -5.47
C LEU A 127 0.94 -3.31 -4.81
N GLN A 128 -0.24 -2.90 -5.28
CA GLN A 128 -1.50 -3.47 -4.82
C GLN A 128 -1.57 -4.97 -5.15
N THR A 129 -1.28 -5.37 -6.39
CA THR A 129 -1.28 -6.77 -6.80
C THR A 129 -0.22 -7.57 -6.02
N VAL A 130 0.98 -7.05 -5.86
CA VAL A 130 2.06 -7.73 -5.14
C VAL A 130 1.70 -7.90 -3.65
N MET A 131 1.34 -6.83 -2.94
CA MET A 131 1.20 -6.87 -1.47
C MET A 131 -0.13 -7.40 -0.97
N PHE A 132 -1.19 -7.39 -1.78
CA PHE A 132 -2.53 -7.81 -1.35
C PHE A 132 -3.08 -9.01 -2.16
N THR A 133 -2.38 -9.44 -3.20
CA THR A 133 -2.74 -10.64 -3.97
C THR A 133 -1.63 -11.67 -3.94
N LEU A 134 -0.42 -11.33 -4.38
CA LEU A 134 0.70 -12.28 -4.46
C LEU A 134 1.23 -12.66 -3.07
N TYR A 135 1.43 -11.66 -2.18
CA TYR A 135 1.82 -11.82 -0.76
C TYR A 135 0.66 -11.38 0.16
N GLY A 136 -0.56 -11.77 -0.21
CA GLY A 136 -1.78 -11.29 0.43
C GLY A 136 -2.05 -11.91 1.79
N ASN A 137 -1.47 -13.05 2.10
CA ASN A 137 -1.64 -13.75 3.37
C ASN A 137 -0.74 -13.15 4.46
N GLN A 138 -1.15 -11.98 4.98
CA GLN A 138 -0.37 -11.12 5.87
C GLN A 138 0.05 -11.77 7.21
N TYR A 139 -0.47 -12.93 7.52
CA TYR A 139 -0.20 -13.71 8.74
C TYR A 139 0.48 -15.04 8.42
N ASP A 140 0.93 -15.22 7.18
CA ASP A 140 1.79 -16.33 6.78
C ASP A 140 3.25 -15.88 6.82
N GLU A 141 4.05 -16.60 7.60
CA GLU A 141 5.44 -16.21 7.84
C GLU A 141 6.31 -16.40 6.59
N SER A 142 5.99 -17.38 5.74
CA SER A 142 6.71 -17.61 4.49
C SER A 142 6.46 -16.47 3.48
N GLU A 143 5.20 -16.07 3.29
CA GLU A 143 4.88 -14.94 2.41
C GLU A 143 5.43 -13.62 2.96
N GLU A 144 5.41 -13.40 4.28
CA GLU A 144 6.00 -12.21 4.90
C GLU A 144 7.52 -12.18 4.73
N HIS A 145 8.18 -13.34 4.82
CA HIS A 145 9.62 -13.45 4.54
C HIS A 145 9.94 -13.06 3.10
N LEU A 146 9.22 -13.61 2.11
CA LEU A 146 9.43 -13.30 0.70
C LEU A 146 9.19 -11.81 0.41
N LEU A 147 8.13 -11.23 1.00
CA LEU A 147 7.84 -9.82 0.85
C LEU A 147 8.94 -8.94 1.42
N LEU A 148 9.43 -9.23 2.63
CA LEU A 148 10.51 -8.47 3.25
C LEU A 148 11.83 -8.65 2.51
N SER A 149 12.12 -9.84 1.97
CA SER A 149 13.28 -10.09 1.11
C SER A 149 13.23 -9.26 -0.18
N MET A 150 12.06 -9.13 -0.79
CA MET A 150 11.85 -8.22 -1.92
C MET A 150 12.11 -6.76 -1.51
N PHE A 151 11.62 -6.34 -0.34
CA PHE A 151 11.90 -5.00 0.20
C PHE A 151 13.38 -4.72 0.35
N GLU A 152 14.14 -5.70 0.88
CA GLU A 152 15.59 -5.55 1.04
C GLU A 152 16.28 -5.29 -0.30
N GLN A 153 15.91 -6.03 -1.34
CA GLN A 153 16.50 -5.86 -2.67
C GLN A 153 16.23 -4.47 -3.25
N VAL A 154 14.99 -3.97 -3.16
CA VAL A 154 14.64 -2.62 -3.62
C VAL A 154 15.34 -1.54 -2.80
N LEU A 155 15.39 -1.69 -1.46
CA LEU A 155 16.13 -0.80 -0.56
C LEU A 155 17.61 -0.75 -0.93
N ARG A 156 18.26 -1.90 -1.07
CA ARG A 156 19.68 -2.03 -1.41
C ARG A 156 20.00 -1.34 -2.74
N ALA A 157 19.16 -1.50 -3.75
CA ALA A 157 19.30 -0.85 -5.04
C ALA A 157 19.18 0.69 -4.96
N GLU A 158 18.17 1.20 -4.23
CA GLU A 158 17.96 2.64 -4.01
C GLU A 158 19.15 3.26 -3.28
N PHE A 159 19.63 2.61 -2.21
CA PHE A 159 20.80 3.07 -1.46
C PHE A 159 22.10 3.03 -2.28
N THR A 160 22.28 2.03 -3.14
CA THR A 160 23.46 1.92 -4.02
C THR A 160 23.49 3.07 -5.02
N SER A 161 22.34 3.46 -5.58
CA SER A 161 22.23 4.56 -6.54
C SER A 161 22.29 5.94 -5.90
N ALA A 162 22.06 6.04 -4.58
CA ALA A 162 22.02 7.31 -3.87
C ALA A 162 23.39 7.99 -3.77
N LYS A 163 23.43 9.31 -4.07
CA LYS A 163 24.63 10.14 -3.97
C LYS A 163 24.78 10.80 -2.60
N SER A 164 23.69 11.02 -1.87
CA SER A 164 23.68 11.63 -0.54
C SER A 164 22.47 11.15 0.28
N THR A 165 22.56 11.34 1.60
CA THR A 165 21.47 11.01 2.54
C THR A 165 20.31 12.01 2.52
N SER A 166 20.48 13.22 2.00
CA SER A 166 19.57 14.37 2.19
C SER A 166 18.19 14.18 1.58
N ASN A 167 18.11 13.58 0.38
CA ASN A 167 16.85 13.36 -0.34
C ASN A 167 16.37 11.89 -0.31
N LEU A 168 17.21 11.00 0.22
CA LEU A 168 16.90 9.58 0.30
C LEU A 168 15.67 9.35 1.18
N LEU A 169 14.73 8.52 0.74
CA LEU A 169 13.45 8.21 1.36
C LEU A 169 12.45 9.40 1.49
N ARG A 170 12.81 10.60 1.06
CA ARG A 170 11.92 11.77 1.05
C ARG A 170 11.25 11.98 -0.29
N SER A 171 11.93 11.66 -1.38
CA SER A 171 11.38 11.74 -2.74
C SER A 171 10.23 10.75 -2.94
N ASN A 172 9.37 11.03 -3.92
CA ASN A 172 8.30 10.11 -4.31
C ASN A 172 8.86 9.10 -5.32
N THR A 173 9.37 7.98 -4.81
CA THR A 173 9.95 6.88 -5.58
C THR A 173 9.12 5.62 -5.44
N ALA A 174 9.39 4.60 -6.26
CA ALA A 174 8.76 3.29 -6.13
C ALA A 174 8.94 2.72 -4.71
N LEU A 175 10.15 2.82 -4.15
CA LEU A 175 10.44 2.38 -2.78
C LEU A 175 9.57 3.09 -1.74
N THR A 176 9.43 4.43 -1.80
CA THR A 176 8.65 5.17 -0.82
C THR A 176 7.16 4.91 -0.92
N ARG A 177 6.64 4.62 -2.12
CA ARG A 177 5.26 4.14 -2.31
C ARG A 177 5.08 2.73 -1.77
N MET A 178 6.05 1.86 -2.01
CA MET A 178 6.11 0.51 -1.47
C MET A 178 6.07 0.51 0.07
N MET A 179 6.87 1.34 0.72
CA MET A 179 6.86 1.55 2.18
C MET A 179 5.48 1.99 2.67
N THR A 180 4.88 2.98 2.01
CA THR A 180 3.55 3.49 2.39
C THR A 180 2.47 2.42 2.23
N THR A 181 2.51 1.62 1.16
CA THR A 181 1.54 0.54 0.91
C THR A 181 1.69 -0.57 1.95
N TYR A 182 2.93 -0.96 2.28
CA TYR A 182 3.22 -1.96 3.30
C TYR A 182 2.67 -1.59 4.68
N THR A 183 2.90 -0.34 5.11
CA THR A 183 2.45 0.12 6.44
C THR A 183 0.92 0.20 6.58
N ARG A 184 0.18 0.16 5.47
CA ARG A 184 -1.29 0.11 5.44
C ARG A 184 -1.88 -1.29 5.55
N ARG A 185 -1.06 -2.32 5.61
CA ARG A 185 -1.51 -3.69 5.88
C ARG A 185 -2.05 -3.79 7.31
N GLY A 186 -2.86 -4.82 7.57
CA GLY A 186 -3.56 -5.00 8.85
C GLY A 186 -2.73 -4.78 10.11
N PRO A 187 -1.52 -5.37 10.23
CA PRO A 187 -0.68 -5.17 11.42
C PRO A 187 -0.31 -3.71 11.68
N GLY A 188 0.03 -2.95 10.62
CA GLY A 188 0.36 -1.52 10.73
C GLY A 188 -0.84 -0.68 11.17
N GLN A 189 -2.01 -0.91 10.60
CA GLN A 189 -3.24 -0.20 10.98
C GLN A 189 -3.64 -0.51 12.43
N GLN A 190 -3.56 -1.76 12.85
CA GLN A 190 -3.87 -2.16 14.22
C GLN A 190 -2.93 -1.49 15.24
N TYR A 191 -1.64 -1.42 14.93
CA TYR A 191 -0.67 -0.70 15.75
C TYR A 191 -1.04 0.78 15.91
N LEU A 192 -1.33 1.48 14.82
CA LEU A 192 -1.70 2.90 14.86
C LEU A 192 -2.98 3.12 15.70
N LYS A 193 -3.96 2.23 15.60
CA LYS A 193 -5.19 2.30 16.41
C LYS A 193 -4.86 2.23 17.90
N VAL A 194 -4.03 1.28 18.32
CA VAL A 194 -3.65 1.11 19.73
C VAL A 194 -2.80 2.27 20.23
N ALA A 195 -1.81 2.72 19.44
CA ALA A 195 -0.85 3.72 19.86
C ALA A 195 -1.42 5.15 19.87
N LEU A 196 -2.28 5.51 18.91
CA LEU A 196 -2.65 6.90 18.65
C LEU A 196 -4.08 7.28 19.05
N THR A 197 -5.03 6.34 19.14
CA THR A 197 -6.45 6.68 19.37
C THR A 197 -6.64 7.55 20.60
N ASN A 198 -6.05 7.19 21.74
CA ASN A 198 -6.23 7.91 23.00
C ASN A 198 -5.71 9.36 22.93
N VAL A 199 -4.55 9.59 22.29
CA VAL A 199 -3.97 10.93 22.21
C VAL A 199 -4.66 11.78 21.14
N LEU A 200 -5.14 11.17 20.05
CA LEU A 200 -5.94 11.84 19.03
C LEU A 200 -7.31 12.26 19.57
N THR A 201 -7.97 11.42 20.35
CA THR A 201 -9.28 11.71 20.96
C THR A 201 -9.22 12.98 21.82
N LYS A 202 -8.14 13.20 22.57
CA LYS A 202 -7.96 14.44 23.36
C LYS A 202 -8.01 15.72 22.52
N ILE A 203 -7.52 15.67 21.27
CA ILE A 203 -7.52 16.82 20.35
C ILE A 203 -8.84 16.93 19.59
N THR A 204 -9.42 15.80 19.22
CA THR A 204 -10.60 15.76 18.35
C THR A 204 -11.91 15.92 19.12
N SER A 205 -11.92 15.65 20.43
CA SER A 205 -13.08 15.89 21.29
C SER A 205 -13.33 17.37 21.58
N ASP A 206 -12.30 18.22 21.51
CA ASP A 206 -12.42 19.67 21.70
C ASP A 206 -12.48 20.37 20.32
N ALA A 207 -13.71 20.56 19.82
CA ALA A 207 -13.96 21.18 18.51
C ALA A 207 -13.54 22.66 18.47
N ASP A 208 -13.50 23.35 19.64
CA ASP A 208 -13.20 24.76 19.77
C ASP A 208 -11.70 25.02 19.97
N MET A 209 -10.90 23.99 20.18
CA MET A 209 -9.45 24.10 20.31
C MET A 209 -8.82 24.69 19.04
N VAL A 210 -8.14 25.81 19.18
CA VAL A 210 -7.42 26.48 18.10
C VAL A 210 -5.95 26.62 18.47
N LEU A 211 -5.07 25.90 17.74
CA LEU A 211 -3.61 25.92 17.91
C LEU A 211 -2.90 26.69 16.79
N GLU A 212 -3.61 27.46 15.97
CA GLU A 212 -2.99 28.28 14.94
C GLU A 212 -2.06 29.32 15.57
N ILE A 213 -0.78 29.30 15.20
CA ILE A 213 0.29 30.19 15.69
C ILE A 213 0.88 31.07 14.60
N ASN A 214 0.36 31.03 13.37
CA ASN A 214 0.78 31.94 12.31
C ASN A 214 0.25 33.34 12.63
N PRO A 215 1.14 34.38 12.85
CA PRO A 215 0.75 35.70 13.27
C PRO A 215 -0.24 36.38 12.34
N LEU A 216 -0.10 36.20 11.03
CA LEU A 216 -1.03 36.78 10.04
C LEU A 216 -2.44 36.22 10.20
N LYS A 217 -2.56 34.91 10.33
CA LYS A 217 -3.86 34.23 10.49
C LYS A 217 -4.52 34.59 11.84
N VAL A 218 -3.70 34.66 12.89
CA VAL A 218 -4.18 35.05 14.23
C VAL A 218 -4.64 36.52 14.24
N PHE A 219 -3.89 37.39 13.59
CA PHE A 219 -4.25 38.80 13.43
C PHE A 219 -5.58 38.96 12.65
N GLU A 220 -5.71 38.29 11.51
CA GLU A 220 -6.93 38.32 10.68
C GLU A 220 -8.14 37.76 11.46
N ALA A 221 -7.99 36.65 12.17
CA ALA A 221 -9.05 36.07 13.00
C ALA A 221 -9.44 37.01 14.17
N MET A 222 -8.46 37.71 14.78
CA MET A 222 -8.69 38.67 15.85
C MET A 222 -9.46 39.90 15.35
N ILE A 223 -9.11 40.45 14.19
CA ILE A 223 -9.84 41.55 13.57
C ILE A 223 -11.28 41.15 13.26
N ASN A 224 -11.47 40.01 12.57
CA ASN A 224 -12.80 39.52 12.23
C ASN A 224 -13.67 39.30 13.48
N LYS A 225 -13.09 38.81 14.57
CA LYS A 225 -13.78 38.62 15.83
C LYS A 225 -14.20 39.98 16.45
N LYS A 226 -13.30 40.96 16.51
CA LYS A 226 -13.60 42.32 17.00
C LYS A 226 -14.69 42.98 16.17
N GLU A 227 -14.64 42.89 14.85
CA GLU A 227 -15.69 43.42 13.96
C GLU A 227 -17.04 42.72 14.16
N ALA A 228 -17.04 41.42 14.37
CA ALA A 228 -18.27 40.67 14.67
C ALA A 228 -18.89 41.05 16.04
N GLU A 229 -18.05 41.32 17.05
CA GLU A 229 -18.48 41.70 18.39
C GLU A 229 -18.96 43.16 18.46
N THR A 230 -18.31 44.07 17.72
CA THR A 230 -18.61 45.50 17.77
C THR A 230 -19.64 45.95 16.70
N GLY A 231 -19.86 45.13 15.68
CA GLY A 231 -20.72 45.48 14.53
C GLY A 231 -20.16 46.65 13.67
N VAL A 232 -18.94 47.09 13.93
CA VAL A 232 -18.29 48.21 13.25
C VAL A 232 -17.04 47.74 12.52
N THR A 233 -16.94 48.10 11.24
CA THR A 233 -15.74 47.80 10.45
C THR A 233 -14.59 48.70 10.91
N LEU A 234 -13.49 48.11 11.35
CA LEU A 234 -12.30 48.81 11.82
C LEU A 234 -11.54 49.45 10.64
N THR A 235 -11.77 50.75 10.37
CA THR A 235 -11.18 51.48 9.22
C THR A 235 -9.74 51.93 9.46
N ASN A 236 -9.30 52.04 10.72
CA ASN A 236 -7.99 52.60 11.09
C ASN A 236 -6.89 51.57 11.26
N ILE A 237 -7.11 50.31 10.84
CA ILE A 237 -6.14 49.22 10.99
C ILE A 237 -5.63 48.80 9.60
N ASN A 238 -4.29 48.67 9.48
CA ASN A 238 -3.69 48.04 8.29
C ASN A 238 -4.15 46.58 8.19
N ARG A 239 -5.07 46.28 7.27
CA ARG A 239 -5.64 44.93 7.07
C ARG A 239 -4.67 43.96 6.42
N LYS A 240 -3.55 44.42 5.90
CA LYS A 240 -2.51 43.62 5.25
C LYS A 240 -1.14 43.91 5.87
N PRO A 241 -0.97 43.65 7.20
CA PRO A 241 0.34 43.79 7.81
C PRO A 241 1.33 42.77 7.21
N THR A 242 2.60 43.07 7.31
CA THR A 242 3.62 42.05 7.07
C THR A 242 3.58 41.02 8.19
N ALA A 243 4.15 39.84 7.92
CA ALA A 243 4.21 38.76 8.91
C ALA A 243 4.99 39.17 10.18
N GLU A 244 5.98 40.05 10.03
CA GLU A 244 6.77 40.57 11.12
C GLU A 244 6.01 41.62 11.95
N GLU A 245 5.23 42.48 11.31
CA GLU A 245 4.36 43.47 11.99
C GLU A 245 3.27 42.76 12.80
N ALA A 246 2.60 41.75 12.20
CA ALA A 246 1.63 40.93 12.89
C ALA A 246 2.24 40.21 14.10
N ALA A 247 3.48 39.71 13.97
CA ALA A 247 4.20 39.01 15.04
C ALA A 247 4.59 39.98 16.20
N LYS A 248 4.82 41.24 15.93
CA LYS A 248 5.14 42.27 16.96
C LYS A 248 3.91 42.78 17.69
N ASN A 249 2.70 42.52 17.21
CA ASN A 249 1.47 42.99 17.83
C ASN A 249 1.26 42.32 19.21
N PRO A 250 1.12 43.08 20.33
CA PRO A 250 0.99 42.53 21.67
C PRO A 250 -0.25 41.65 21.86
N GLU A 251 -1.37 41.99 21.24
CA GLU A 251 -2.62 41.24 21.34
C GLU A 251 -2.49 39.90 20.61
N VAL A 252 -1.82 39.89 19.45
CA VAL A 252 -1.53 38.67 18.71
C VAL A 252 -0.61 37.75 19.52
N GLN A 253 0.42 38.31 20.16
CA GLN A 253 1.33 37.57 21.03
C GLN A 253 0.63 37.02 22.28
N ALA A 254 -0.31 37.73 22.86
CA ALA A 254 -1.10 37.26 24.00
C ALA A 254 -1.95 36.02 23.63
N ILE A 255 -2.39 35.92 22.38
CA ILE A 255 -3.11 34.76 21.84
C ILE A 255 -2.15 33.59 21.49
N ILE A 256 -1.00 33.88 20.89
CA ILE A 256 -0.07 32.86 20.38
C ILE A 256 0.66 32.14 21.52
N LYS A 257 1.11 32.85 22.57
CA LYS A 257 1.88 32.25 23.67
C LYS A 257 1.19 31.05 24.35
N PRO A 258 -0.08 31.12 24.77
CA PRO A 258 -0.79 29.95 25.33
C PRO A 258 -0.92 28.81 24.35
N ARG A 259 -1.12 29.11 23.04
CA ARG A 259 -1.23 28.07 21.99
C ARG A 259 0.08 27.34 21.76
N ILE A 260 1.22 28.05 21.82
CA ILE A 260 2.56 27.42 21.76
C ILE A 260 2.75 26.48 22.96
N THR A 261 2.40 26.90 24.18
CA THR A 261 2.49 26.05 25.37
C THR A 261 1.64 24.80 25.21
N LYS A 262 0.40 24.95 24.75
CA LYS A 262 -0.51 23.82 24.52
C LYS A 262 0.00 22.87 23.45
N LEU A 263 0.56 23.40 22.35
CA LEU A 263 1.14 22.60 21.28
C LEU A 263 2.38 21.80 21.76
N LYS A 264 3.17 22.38 22.69
CA LYS A 264 4.28 21.68 23.36
C LYS A 264 3.80 20.49 24.17
N GLU A 265 2.77 20.69 25.02
CA GLU A 265 2.17 19.62 25.84
C GLU A 265 1.65 18.48 24.97
N ILE A 266 0.89 18.81 23.93
CA ILE A 266 0.32 17.84 22.99
C ILE A 266 1.44 17.07 22.29
N THR A 267 2.50 17.75 21.86
CA THR A 267 3.66 17.10 21.21
C THR A 267 4.32 16.08 22.16
N ASP A 268 4.49 16.42 23.43
CA ASP A 268 5.09 15.51 24.42
C ASP A 268 4.18 14.31 24.73
N ASP A 269 2.88 14.51 24.80
CA ASP A 269 1.88 13.42 24.94
C ASP A 269 2.01 12.42 23.78
N PHE A 270 2.10 12.91 22.54
CA PHE A 270 2.27 12.05 21.34
C PHE A 270 3.60 11.30 21.34
N LEU A 271 4.71 12.00 21.64
CA LEU A 271 6.02 11.36 21.73
C LEU A 271 6.04 10.29 22.82
N THR A 272 5.43 10.57 23.95
CA THR A 272 5.33 9.61 25.06
C THR A 272 4.51 8.38 24.68
N ALA A 273 3.40 8.56 23.96
CA ALA A 273 2.57 7.46 23.47
C ALA A 273 3.35 6.57 22.46
N LEU A 274 4.03 7.20 21.50
CA LEU A 274 4.85 6.48 20.51
C LEU A 274 5.99 5.70 21.18
N ILE A 275 6.71 6.31 22.12
CA ILE A 275 7.84 5.67 22.79
C ILE A 275 7.36 4.48 23.67
N LYS A 276 6.25 4.64 24.37
CA LYS A 276 5.65 3.56 25.16
C LYS A 276 5.13 2.39 24.32
N SER A 277 4.76 2.65 23.07
CA SER A 277 4.24 1.63 22.16
C SER A 277 5.31 0.91 21.33
N LEU A 278 6.60 1.15 21.59
CA LEU A 278 7.73 0.60 20.82
C LEU A 278 7.64 -0.92 20.61
N ASP A 279 7.35 -1.68 21.68
CA ASP A 279 7.33 -3.13 21.62
C ASP A 279 6.11 -3.68 20.87
N SER A 280 5.11 -2.85 20.65
CA SER A 280 3.91 -3.16 19.85
C SER A 280 4.08 -2.83 18.36
N VAL A 281 5.16 -2.18 17.97
CA VAL A 281 5.43 -1.88 16.54
C VAL A 281 5.62 -3.20 15.80
N PRO A 282 4.90 -3.44 14.67
CA PRO A 282 5.01 -4.68 13.90
C PRO A 282 6.45 -4.98 13.50
N TYR A 283 6.84 -6.25 13.61
CA TYR A 283 8.22 -6.68 13.33
C TYR A 283 8.73 -6.20 11.97
N GLY A 284 7.96 -6.37 10.89
CA GLY A 284 8.40 -5.98 9.55
C GLY A 284 8.68 -4.47 9.42
N ILE A 285 7.93 -3.60 10.13
CA ILE A 285 8.20 -2.15 10.17
C ILE A 285 9.54 -1.89 10.89
N ARG A 286 9.78 -2.54 12.03
CA ARG A 286 11.05 -2.43 12.75
C ARG A 286 12.21 -3.01 11.93
N TRP A 287 11.99 -4.12 11.25
CA TRP A 287 12.98 -4.74 10.38
C TRP A 287 13.37 -3.82 9.21
N ILE A 288 12.41 -3.14 8.55
CA ILE A 288 12.70 -2.13 7.54
C ILE A 288 13.56 -1.00 8.13
N CYS A 289 13.27 -0.52 9.35
CA CYS A 289 14.11 0.46 10.04
C CYS A 289 15.54 -0.05 10.26
N ARG A 290 15.70 -1.33 10.64
CA ARG A 290 17.02 -1.98 10.77
C ARG A 290 17.76 -2.02 9.43
N GLN A 291 17.09 -2.38 8.32
CA GLN A 291 17.69 -2.38 6.98
C GLN A 291 18.14 -0.97 6.56
N ILE A 292 17.32 0.05 6.81
CA ILE A 292 17.68 1.45 6.55
C ILE A 292 18.95 1.82 7.30
N ARG A 293 19.05 1.48 8.59
CA ARG A 293 20.26 1.73 9.40
C ARG A 293 21.49 1.03 8.81
N GLY A 294 21.41 -0.28 8.56
CA GLY A 294 22.50 -1.09 8.05
C GLY A 294 23.01 -0.60 6.69
N LEU A 295 22.08 -0.34 5.76
CA LEU A 295 22.42 0.17 4.43
C LEU A 295 23.00 1.59 4.47
N THR A 296 22.53 2.45 5.41
CA THR A 296 23.10 3.79 5.60
C THR A 296 24.55 3.71 6.06
N VAL A 297 24.83 2.92 7.09
CA VAL A 297 26.20 2.74 7.62
C VAL A 297 27.13 2.18 6.55
N ASN A 298 26.67 1.20 5.78
CA ASN A 298 27.47 0.57 4.73
C ASN A 298 27.74 1.53 3.55
N ARG A 299 26.75 2.32 3.14
CA ARG A 299 26.86 3.20 1.96
C ARG A 299 27.50 4.55 2.28
N PHE A 300 27.25 5.07 3.48
CA PHE A 300 27.72 6.37 3.95
C PHE A 300 28.42 6.21 5.31
N PRO A 301 29.67 5.71 5.33
CA PRO A 301 30.40 5.46 6.59
C PRO A 301 30.57 6.70 7.49
N ASP A 302 30.60 7.90 6.88
CA ASP A 302 30.72 9.18 7.58
C ASP A 302 29.37 9.76 8.04
N ALA A 303 28.26 9.03 7.85
CA ALA A 303 26.94 9.49 8.27
C ALA A 303 26.87 9.62 9.79
N THR A 304 26.46 10.79 10.26
CA THR A 304 26.28 11.02 11.70
C THR A 304 25.08 10.24 12.25
N ARG A 305 25.06 10.06 13.58
CA ARG A 305 23.93 9.46 14.30
C ARG A 305 22.60 10.12 13.93
N GLU A 306 22.59 11.46 13.89
CA GLU A 306 21.41 12.25 13.54
C GLU A 306 20.95 12.01 12.11
N GLN A 307 21.86 11.86 11.16
CA GLN A 307 21.53 11.57 9.76
C GLN A 307 20.90 10.19 9.62
N ILE A 308 21.44 9.17 10.32
CA ILE A 308 20.86 7.82 10.33
C ILE A 308 19.46 7.85 10.95
N CYS A 309 19.28 8.48 12.12
CA CYS A 309 18.00 8.63 12.77
C CYS A 309 16.99 9.39 11.90
N SER A 310 17.45 10.41 11.15
CA SER A 310 16.60 11.17 10.22
C SER A 310 16.10 10.33 9.05
N LEU A 311 16.87 9.38 8.52
CA LEU A 311 16.42 8.45 7.49
C LEU A 311 15.38 7.45 8.05
N ILE A 312 15.60 6.91 9.24
CA ILE A 312 14.62 6.05 9.93
C ILE A 312 13.32 6.83 10.18
N GLY A 313 13.43 8.08 10.67
CA GLY A 313 12.30 8.97 10.87
C GLY A 313 11.57 9.33 9.57
N GLY A 314 12.29 9.42 8.45
CA GLY A 314 11.73 9.59 7.11
C GLY A 314 10.81 8.44 6.70
N PHE A 315 11.10 7.22 7.12
CA PHE A 315 10.19 6.10 6.95
C PHE A 315 9.11 6.07 8.05
N TYR A 316 9.50 5.94 9.32
CA TYR A 316 8.57 5.68 10.42
C TYR A 316 7.60 6.84 10.66
N LEU A 317 8.09 8.08 10.76
CA LEU A 317 7.20 9.22 11.01
C LEU A 317 6.57 9.77 9.73
N LEU A 318 7.34 10.05 8.68
CA LEU A 318 6.80 10.70 7.49
C LEU A 318 5.86 9.78 6.69
N ARG A 319 6.18 8.49 6.54
CA ARG A 319 5.43 7.57 5.68
C ARG A 319 4.40 6.71 6.42
N PHE A 320 4.55 6.54 7.74
CA PHE A 320 3.68 5.68 8.53
C PHE A 320 2.83 6.46 9.54
N VAL A 321 3.44 7.18 10.50
CA VAL A 321 2.70 7.79 11.60
C VAL A 321 2.00 9.11 11.22
N ASN A 322 2.71 10.03 10.56
CA ASN A 322 2.17 11.36 10.24
C ASN A 322 0.92 11.34 9.33
N PRO A 323 0.80 10.47 8.31
CA PRO A 323 -0.43 10.34 7.56
C PRO A 323 -1.64 9.98 8.43
N ALA A 324 -1.44 9.12 9.44
CA ALA A 324 -2.48 8.74 10.38
C ALA A 324 -2.87 9.88 11.34
N ILE A 325 -1.92 10.76 11.70
CA ILE A 325 -2.20 11.95 12.50
C ILE A 325 -2.98 12.98 11.68
N VAL A 326 -2.55 13.27 10.46
CA VAL A 326 -3.16 14.32 9.61
C VAL A 326 -4.55 13.92 9.10
N THR A 327 -4.75 12.64 8.79
CA THR A 327 -6.02 12.11 8.28
C THR A 327 -6.52 10.92 9.12
N PRO A 328 -6.79 11.11 10.43
CA PRO A 328 -7.07 10.00 11.34
C PRO A 328 -8.36 9.25 11.00
N GLN A 329 -9.29 9.89 10.31
CA GLN A 329 -10.52 9.25 9.81
C GLN A 329 -10.21 8.18 8.75
N ALA A 330 -9.24 8.43 7.85
CA ALA A 330 -8.83 7.46 6.82
C ALA A 330 -8.17 6.21 7.41
N PHE A 331 -7.69 6.29 8.66
CA PHE A 331 -7.10 5.19 9.41
C PHE A 331 -8.02 4.66 10.53
N MET A 332 -9.29 5.10 10.57
CA MET A 332 -10.26 4.74 11.61
C MET A 332 -9.78 4.99 13.05
N LEU A 333 -8.99 6.01 13.25
CA LEU A 333 -8.56 6.43 14.58
C LEU A 333 -9.58 7.36 15.25
N VAL A 334 -10.44 7.98 14.44
CA VAL A 334 -11.50 8.91 14.87
C VAL A 334 -12.71 8.76 13.94
N GLU A 335 -13.90 8.61 14.53
CA GLU A 335 -15.15 8.41 13.78
C GLU A 335 -15.82 9.73 13.37
N THR A 336 -15.61 10.80 14.17
CA THR A 336 -16.27 12.09 13.98
C THR A 336 -15.67 12.90 12.83
N LYS A 337 -16.50 13.68 12.14
CA LYS A 337 -16.03 14.62 11.11
C LYS A 337 -15.19 15.72 11.78
N LEU A 338 -13.95 15.87 11.33
CA LEU A 338 -13.02 16.85 11.87
C LEU A 338 -13.39 18.27 11.44
N SER A 339 -13.36 19.23 12.37
CA SER A 339 -13.45 20.65 12.09
C SER A 339 -12.22 21.15 11.31
N ALA A 340 -12.32 22.31 10.68
CA ALA A 340 -11.18 22.97 10.02
C ALA A 340 -10.06 23.27 11.03
N ASN A 341 -10.40 23.68 12.25
CA ASN A 341 -9.45 23.95 13.32
C ASN A 341 -8.73 22.68 13.76
N THR A 342 -9.47 21.58 13.99
CA THR A 342 -8.89 20.29 14.38
C THR A 342 -7.92 19.79 13.32
N ARG A 343 -8.28 19.83 12.03
CA ARG A 343 -7.36 19.46 10.92
C ARG A 343 -6.09 20.30 10.93
N ARG A 344 -6.23 21.61 11.17
CA ARG A 344 -5.08 22.52 11.25
C ARG A 344 -4.20 22.21 12.45
N ASN A 345 -4.77 21.92 13.61
CA ASN A 345 -4.06 21.52 14.82
C ASN A 345 -3.22 20.26 14.58
N LEU A 346 -3.83 19.21 13.99
CA LEU A 346 -3.15 17.97 13.66
C LEU A 346 -2.02 18.16 12.64
N THR A 347 -2.22 19.07 11.66
CA THR A 347 -1.16 19.43 10.68
C THR A 347 0.02 20.12 11.35
N LEU A 348 -0.22 21.02 12.32
CA LEU A 348 0.86 21.67 13.07
C LEU A 348 1.63 20.66 13.92
N LEU A 349 0.93 19.76 14.62
CA LEU A 349 1.55 18.68 15.38
C LEU A 349 2.43 17.80 14.49
N ALA A 350 1.89 17.33 13.35
CA ALA A 350 2.64 16.49 12.41
C ALA A 350 3.91 17.17 11.89
N LYS A 351 3.88 18.50 11.69
CA LYS A 351 5.08 19.28 11.32
C LYS A 351 6.13 19.28 12.43
N VAL A 352 5.73 19.43 13.69
CA VAL A 352 6.67 19.41 14.82
C VAL A 352 7.31 18.02 14.92
N LEU A 353 6.52 16.96 14.88
CA LEU A 353 7.03 15.57 14.90
C LEU A 353 7.96 15.28 13.73
N GLN A 354 7.66 15.81 12.54
CA GLN A 354 8.50 15.64 11.37
C GLN A 354 9.86 16.35 11.51
N ASN A 355 9.87 17.57 12.05
CA ASN A 355 11.13 18.29 12.27
C ASN A 355 11.97 17.63 13.36
N LEU A 356 11.35 17.10 14.40
CA LEU A 356 12.03 16.24 15.40
C LEU A 356 12.71 15.04 14.73
N ALA A 357 11.97 14.31 13.89
CA ALA A 357 12.52 13.16 13.17
C ALA A 357 13.65 13.54 12.22
N ASN A 358 13.55 14.69 11.57
CA ASN A 358 14.57 15.18 10.63
C ASN A 358 15.80 15.78 11.34
N ASN A 359 15.75 15.99 12.64
CA ASN A 359 16.74 16.74 13.41
C ASN A 359 16.97 18.17 12.85
N VAL A 360 15.90 18.81 12.32
CA VAL A 360 15.95 20.14 11.68
C VAL A 360 15.10 21.12 12.48
N GLN A 361 15.69 22.26 12.82
CA GLN A 361 14.98 23.38 13.48
C GLN A 361 14.07 24.13 12.50
N PHE A 362 13.03 24.74 13.04
CA PHE A 362 12.20 25.68 12.31
C PHE A 362 12.98 26.98 12.08
N GLY A 363 12.91 27.48 10.86
CA GLY A 363 13.57 28.71 10.44
C GLY A 363 13.24 29.07 9.01
N GLY A 364 13.84 30.14 8.51
CA GLY A 364 13.60 30.63 7.16
C GLY A 364 12.32 31.47 7.02
N VAL A 365 12.12 32.05 5.84
CA VAL A 365 11.08 33.07 5.59
C VAL A 365 9.65 32.52 5.73
N LYS A 366 9.43 31.26 5.40
CA LYS A 366 8.07 30.67 5.38
C LYS A 366 7.54 30.17 6.71
N GLU A 367 8.42 29.75 7.63
CA GLU A 367 8.05 29.10 8.91
C GLU A 367 8.66 29.76 10.14
N PHE A 368 9.09 31.02 10.05
CA PHE A 368 9.70 31.76 11.16
C PHE A 368 8.82 31.77 12.41
N PHE A 369 7.49 31.77 12.25
CA PHE A 369 6.52 31.76 13.35
C PHE A 369 6.53 30.46 14.17
N MET A 370 7.11 29.41 13.66
CA MET A 370 7.29 28.14 14.38
C MET A 370 8.61 28.08 15.17
N ALA A 371 9.52 29.04 14.99
CA ALA A 371 10.79 29.10 15.72
C ALA A 371 10.68 28.97 17.25
N PRO A 372 9.63 29.49 17.94
CA PRO A 372 9.46 29.27 19.37
C PRO A 372 9.31 27.80 19.80
N LEU A 373 9.02 26.90 18.85
CA LEU A 373 8.96 25.45 19.08
C LEU A 373 10.34 24.77 19.01
N ASN A 374 11.40 25.47 18.60
CA ASN A 374 12.75 24.90 18.55
C ASN A 374 13.22 24.41 19.93
N ALA A 375 12.80 25.09 21.02
CA ALA A 375 13.08 24.61 22.37
C ALA A 375 12.51 23.20 22.66
N VAL A 376 11.35 22.85 22.04
CA VAL A 376 10.78 21.50 22.13
C VAL A 376 11.59 20.52 21.29
N LEU A 377 12.06 20.95 20.10
CA LEU A 377 12.92 20.12 19.26
C LEU A 377 14.21 19.80 20.00
N ASP A 378 14.87 20.78 20.59
CA ASP A 378 16.15 20.60 21.29
C ASP A 378 15.99 19.71 22.54
N SER A 379 14.95 19.91 23.34
CA SER A 379 14.70 19.11 24.55
C SER A 379 14.34 17.65 24.26
N ASN A 380 13.73 17.36 23.12
CA ASN A 380 13.27 16.01 22.76
C ASN A 380 14.17 15.29 21.75
N LYS A 381 15.16 15.97 21.16
CA LYS A 381 16.06 15.42 20.14
C LYS A 381 16.73 14.11 20.57
N ALA A 382 17.33 14.08 21.76
CA ALA A 382 18.00 12.89 22.27
C ALA A 382 17.03 11.71 22.45
N ARG A 383 15.84 11.98 23.03
CA ARG A 383 14.80 11.00 23.29
C ARG A 383 14.24 10.40 22.00
N VAL A 384 14.04 11.21 20.95
CA VAL A 384 13.55 10.76 19.63
C VAL A 384 14.62 9.94 18.91
N ASN A 385 15.88 10.39 18.93
CA ASN A 385 16.97 9.64 18.32
C ASN A 385 17.18 8.27 19.00
N GLU A 386 17.11 8.19 20.32
CA GLU A 386 17.14 6.92 21.05
C GLU A 386 15.97 6.00 20.64
N PHE A 387 14.77 6.55 20.52
CA PHE A 387 13.61 5.80 20.04
C PHE A 387 13.82 5.25 18.62
N MET A 388 14.37 6.06 17.69
CA MET A 388 14.68 5.62 16.32
C MET A 388 15.72 4.48 16.32
N GLU A 389 16.73 4.53 17.17
CA GLU A 389 17.71 3.45 17.32
C GLU A 389 17.06 2.17 17.86
N ARG A 390 16.25 2.28 18.91
CA ARG A 390 15.54 1.13 19.49
C ARG A 390 14.55 0.49 18.55
N LEU A 391 13.97 1.23 17.59
CA LEU A 391 13.17 0.66 16.51
C LEU A 391 13.97 -0.35 15.67
N THR A 392 15.27 -0.15 15.52
CA THR A 392 16.12 -1.04 14.72
C THR A 392 16.62 -2.27 15.47
N ASP A 393 16.37 -2.35 16.78
CA ASP A 393 16.83 -3.45 17.62
C ASP A 393 15.85 -4.63 17.55
N VAL A 394 15.98 -5.40 16.48
CA VAL A 394 15.19 -6.63 16.21
C VAL A 394 16.11 -7.72 15.70
N THR A 395 15.66 -8.97 15.86
CA THR A 395 16.38 -10.16 15.35
C THR A 395 16.39 -10.19 13.83
N ASP A 396 17.24 -11.02 13.25
CA ASP A 396 17.26 -11.28 11.82
C ASP A 396 15.97 -11.95 11.35
N LEU A 397 15.63 -11.76 10.07
CA LEU A 397 14.39 -12.22 9.47
C LEU A 397 14.20 -13.73 9.61
N ASP A 398 15.23 -14.52 9.26
CA ASP A 398 15.20 -15.98 9.31
C ASP A 398 14.98 -16.51 10.73
N LYS A 399 15.64 -15.87 11.71
CA LYS A 399 15.48 -16.22 13.13
C LYS A 399 14.11 -15.84 13.70
N HIS A 400 13.57 -14.69 13.27
CA HIS A 400 12.27 -14.23 13.75
C HIS A 400 11.14 -15.11 13.24
N LEU A 401 11.17 -15.45 11.94
CA LEU A 401 10.12 -16.23 11.29
C LEU A 401 10.31 -17.74 11.45
N ASN A 402 11.42 -18.21 12.08
CA ASN A 402 11.72 -19.62 12.30
C ASN A 402 11.56 -20.49 11.03
N LEU A 403 12.04 -19.99 9.89
CA LEU A 403 11.83 -20.60 8.57
C LEU A 403 12.25 -22.07 8.51
N ASP A 404 13.34 -22.45 9.19
CA ASP A 404 13.82 -23.83 9.26
C ASP A 404 12.74 -24.82 9.76
N LYS A 405 11.75 -24.33 10.52
CA LYS A 405 10.66 -25.15 11.06
C LYS A 405 9.49 -25.33 10.10
N TYR A 406 9.30 -24.40 9.15
CA TYR A 406 8.14 -24.37 8.23
C TYR A 406 8.39 -25.09 6.90
N ILE A 407 9.64 -25.20 6.49
CA ILE A 407 10.00 -25.82 5.21
C ILE A 407 9.53 -27.28 5.12
N ALA A 408 9.53 -27.99 6.25
CA ALA A 408 9.21 -29.41 6.29
C ALA A 408 7.71 -29.76 6.28
N LEU A 409 6.82 -28.93 6.84
CA LEU A 409 5.41 -29.27 7.10
C LEU A 409 4.38 -28.45 6.31
N GLY A 410 4.77 -27.30 5.78
CA GLY A 410 3.84 -26.35 5.12
C GLY A 410 3.62 -26.57 3.62
N ARG A 411 4.40 -27.40 2.95
CA ARG A 411 4.40 -27.54 1.48
C ARG A 411 3.38 -28.52 0.89
N THR A 412 2.51 -29.12 1.70
CA THR A 412 1.46 -30.04 1.24
C THR A 412 0.16 -29.37 0.81
N GLN A 413 0.01 -28.06 1.02
CA GLN A 413 -1.18 -27.34 0.55
C GLN A 413 -0.91 -26.68 -0.81
N GLU A 414 -1.83 -26.90 -1.75
CA GLU A 414 -1.85 -26.15 -3.00
C GLU A 414 -1.90 -24.65 -2.68
N CYS A 415 -0.89 -23.91 -3.13
CA CYS A 415 -0.88 -22.46 -2.98
C CYS A 415 -1.84 -21.86 -4.01
N VAL A 416 -2.94 -21.28 -3.54
CA VAL A 416 -3.98 -20.66 -4.38
C VAL A 416 -4.06 -19.18 -4.07
N ILE A 417 -3.91 -18.35 -5.10
CA ILE A 417 -4.15 -16.90 -4.98
C ILE A 417 -5.47 -16.51 -5.65
N ASN A 418 -6.19 -15.57 -5.04
CA ASN A 418 -7.38 -14.97 -5.63
C ASN A 418 -7.00 -13.67 -6.35
N ILE A 419 -6.94 -13.71 -7.68
CA ILE A 419 -6.48 -12.61 -8.54
C ILE A 419 -7.57 -12.21 -9.53
N SER A 420 -7.72 -10.91 -9.79
CA SER A 420 -8.61 -10.45 -10.86
C SER A 420 -7.93 -10.59 -12.23
N LEU A 421 -8.72 -10.78 -13.28
CA LEU A 421 -8.21 -10.87 -14.65
C LEU A 421 -7.37 -9.65 -15.03
N ASN A 422 -7.82 -8.45 -14.64
CA ASN A 422 -7.08 -7.23 -14.92
C ASN A 422 -5.76 -7.12 -14.17
N GLU A 423 -5.68 -7.57 -12.91
CA GLU A 423 -4.40 -7.66 -12.19
C GLU A 423 -3.44 -8.62 -12.90
N MET A 424 -3.94 -9.77 -13.33
CA MET A 424 -3.17 -10.80 -14.01
C MET A 424 -2.63 -10.31 -15.37
N TYR A 425 -3.48 -9.71 -16.20
CA TYR A 425 -3.12 -9.15 -17.50
C TYR A 425 -2.19 -7.94 -17.36
N PHE A 426 -2.39 -7.13 -16.34
CA PHE A 426 -1.52 -5.99 -16.06
C PHE A 426 -0.09 -6.42 -15.71
N VAL A 427 0.06 -7.39 -14.81
CA VAL A 427 1.39 -7.95 -14.47
C VAL A 427 2.04 -8.59 -15.70
N HIS A 428 1.28 -9.36 -16.48
CA HIS A 428 1.77 -9.97 -17.73
C HIS A 428 2.27 -8.90 -18.73
N ALA A 429 1.50 -7.83 -18.93
CA ALA A 429 1.89 -6.72 -19.82
C ALA A 429 3.19 -6.03 -19.37
N LEU A 430 3.35 -5.79 -18.07
CA LEU A 430 4.56 -5.19 -17.51
C LEU A 430 5.79 -6.09 -17.72
N PHE A 431 5.64 -7.42 -17.51
CA PHE A 431 6.74 -8.35 -17.76
C PHE A 431 7.09 -8.44 -19.26
N ASN A 432 6.11 -8.43 -20.17
CA ASN A 432 6.39 -8.38 -21.61
C ASN A 432 7.16 -7.09 -22.00
N GLN A 433 6.82 -5.97 -21.38
CA GLN A 433 7.47 -4.68 -21.65
C GLN A 433 8.91 -4.62 -21.13
N HIS A 434 9.20 -5.22 -19.98
CA HIS A 434 10.46 -5.06 -19.26
C HIS A 434 11.29 -6.35 -19.16
N LEU A 435 10.92 -7.43 -19.89
CA LEU A 435 11.48 -8.77 -19.75
C LEU A 435 13.01 -8.81 -19.81
N ASP A 436 13.60 -8.16 -20.81
CA ASP A 436 15.05 -8.18 -20.97
C ASP A 436 15.78 -7.46 -19.83
N ALA A 437 15.26 -6.32 -19.39
CA ALA A 437 15.84 -5.57 -18.28
C ALA A 437 15.74 -6.36 -16.96
N VAL A 438 14.58 -6.97 -16.69
CA VAL A 438 14.35 -7.80 -15.49
C VAL A 438 15.26 -9.03 -15.47
N CYS A 439 15.39 -9.72 -16.60
CA CYS A 439 16.25 -10.91 -16.70
C CYS A 439 17.75 -10.58 -16.60
N ASN A 440 18.17 -9.37 -17.01
CA ASN A 440 19.57 -8.95 -16.91
C ASN A 440 20.02 -8.62 -15.49
N GLU A 441 19.09 -8.29 -14.57
CA GLU A 441 19.41 -8.01 -13.18
C GLU A 441 19.63 -9.28 -12.32
N GLY A 442 19.41 -10.46 -12.89
CA GLY A 442 19.56 -11.75 -12.23
C GLY A 442 18.22 -12.42 -11.95
N GLY A 443 18.29 -13.68 -11.66
CA GLY A 443 17.15 -14.56 -11.41
C GLY A 443 17.50 -15.96 -11.88
N ASN A 444 17.17 -16.97 -11.05
CA ASN A 444 17.55 -18.36 -11.34
C ASN A 444 16.69 -19.01 -12.44
N HIS A 445 15.56 -18.39 -12.79
CA HIS A 445 14.55 -18.97 -13.69
C HIS A 445 14.35 -18.16 -14.99
N ASN A 446 15.36 -17.41 -15.46
CA ASN A 446 15.24 -16.53 -16.63
C ASN A 446 14.78 -17.26 -17.90
N THR A 447 15.31 -18.46 -18.17
CA THR A 447 14.92 -19.29 -19.32
C THR A 447 13.47 -19.75 -19.23
N VAL A 448 13.04 -20.16 -18.05
CA VAL A 448 11.66 -20.61 -17.79
C VAL A 448 10.68 -19.45 -17.89
N LEU A 449 11.02 -18.29 -17.30
CA LEU A 449 10.21 -17.07 -17.37
C LEU A 449 10.02 -16.62 -18.83
N ARG A 450 11.10 -16.60 -19.63
CA ARG A 450 11.04 -16.27 -21.07
C ARG A 450 10.14 -17.24 -21.83
N LYS A 451 10.26 -18.55 -21.58
CA LYS A 451 9.44 -19.58 -22.22
C LYS A 451 7.96 -19.39 -21.88
N ILE A 452 7.62 -19.22 -20.60
CA ILE A 452 6.23 -19.02 -20.17
C ILE A 452 5.62 -17.77 -20.82
N LEU A 453 6.33 -16.64 -20.85
CA LEU A 453 5.84 -15.41 -21.48
C LEU A 453 5.74 -15.52 -23.01
N THR A 454 6.62 -16.28 -23.64
CA THR A 454 6.52 -16.60 -25.07
C THR A 454 5.29 -17.46 -25.37
N ASP A 455 5.02 -18.47 -24.52
CA ASP A 455 3.86 -19.36 -24.67
C ASP A 455 2.54 -18.63 -24.38
N LEU A 456 2.52 -17.65 -23.45
CA LEU A 456 1.38 -16.79 -23.17
C LEU A 456 1.16 -15.73 -24.27
N GLY A 457 2.23 -15.34 -24.97
CA GLY A 457 2.19 -14.34 -26.06
C GLY A 457 1.96 -12.91 -25.58
N VAL A 458 1.15 -12.16 -26.33
CA VAL A 458 0.83 -10.76 -25.99
C VAL A 458 -0.20 -10.72 -24.89
N ALA A 459 0.06 -9.90 -23.86
CA ALA A 459 -0.88 -9.74 -22.75
C ALA A 459 -2.25 -9.23 -23.25
N PRO A 460 -3.36 -9.84 -22.82
CA PRO A 460 -4.70 -9.38 -23.15
C PRO A 460 -4.94 -7.94 -22.69
N PRO A 461 -5.78 -7.17 -23.41
CA PRO A 461 -6.14 -5.81 -23.00
C PRO A 461 -6.93 -5.83 -21.68
N GLN A 462 -6.89 -4.70 -20.94
CA GLN A 462 -7.67 -4.52 -19.73
C GLN A 462 -9.17 -4.62 -20.04
N LEU A 463 -9.86 -5.43 -19.26
CA LEU A 463 -11.29 -5.65 -19.41
C LEU A 463 -12.10 -4.52 -18.77
N PRO A 464 -13.28 -4.19 -19.34
CA PRO A 464 -14.21 -3.30 -18.68
C PRO A 464 -14.56 -3.80 -17.27
N ARG A 465 -14.84 -2.89 -16.35
CA ARG A 465 -15.09 -3.21 -14.93
C ARG A 465 -16.16 -4.31 -14.71
N LYS A 466 -17.16 -4.37 -15.57
CA LYS A 466 -18.26 -5.38 -15.49
C LYS A 466 -17.80 -6.80 -15.86
N GLU A 467 -16.73 -6.90 -16.64
CA GLU A 467 -16.19 -8.16 -17.15
C GLU A 467 -14.96 -8.63 -16.37
N ASN A 468 -14.36 -7.74 -15.55
CA ASN A 468 -13.21 -8.05 -14.71
C ASN A 468 -13.66 -8.93 -13.52
N ALA A 469 -13.43 -10.22 -13.63
CA ALA A 469 -13.76 -11.20 -12.60
C ALA A 469 -12.52 -11.68 -11.84
N ASN A 470 -12.73 -12.19 -10.64
CA ASN A 470 -11.70 -12.84 -9.85
C ASN A 470 -11.59 -14.32 -10.24
N VAL A 471 -10.36 -14.82 -10.26
CA VAL A 471 -10.01 -16.22 -10.54
C VAL A 471 -9.20 -16.75 -9.37
N ASP A 472 -9.53 -17.96 -8.91
CA ASP A 472 -8.67 -18.72 -8.01
C ASP A 472 -7.60 -19.43 -8.88
N LEU A 473 -6.39 -18.92 -8.78
CA LEU A 473 -5.23 -19.37 -9.53
C LEU A 473 -4.38 -20.28 -8.64
N VAL A 474 -4.26 -21.54 -9.02
CA VAL A 474 -3.35 -22.50 -8.38
C VAL A 474 -1.94 -22.19 -8.86
N LEU A 475 -1.02 -21.98 -7.94
CA LEU A 475 0.38 -21.74 -8.25
C LEU A 475 1.08 -23.07 -8.47
N GLU A 476 1.50 -23.32 -9.70
CA GLU A 476 2.12 -24.58 -10.13
C GLU A 476 3.63 -24.41 -10.29
N ARG A 477 4.39 -25.32 -9.68
CA ARG A 477 5.84 -25.39 -9.90
C ARG A 477 6.13 -25.86 -11.33
N SER A 478 7.06 -25.21 -12.03
CA SER A 478 7.51 -25.66 -13.35
C SER A 478 8.34 -26.94 -13.19
N LEU A 479 7.96 -28.01 -13.89
CA LEU A 479 8.67 -29.28 -13.87
C LEU A 479 9.88 -29.34 -14.83
N ASP A 480 10.12 -28.28 -15.60
CA ASP A 480 11.09 -28.26 -16.73
C ASP A 480 12.46 -27.66 -16.34
N SER A 481 13.01 -27.89 -15.19
CA SER A 481 14.37 -27.40 -14.93
C SER A 481 15.32 -28.48 -14.44
N GLU A 482 16.33 -28.74 -15.25
CA GLU A 482 17.56 -29.47 -14.90
C GLU A 482 18.42 -28.71 -13.83
N VAL A 483 17.94 -27.60 -13.27
CA VAL A 483 18.74 -26.66 -12.49
C VAL A 483 18.64 -26.89 -10.98
N ASP A 484 17.83 -27.81 -10.50
CA ASP A 484 17.49 -27.84 -9.07
C ASP A 484 17.74 -29.19 -8.36
N GLU A 485 18.92 -29.78 -8.54
CA GLU A 485 19.28 -30.95 -7.74
C GLU A 485 19.25 -30.68 -6.23
N ARG A 486 19.66 -29.47 -5.76
CA ARG A 486 19.63 -29.11 -4.34
C ARG A 486 18.19 -28.89 -3.84
N VAL A 487 17.37 -28.14 -4.57
CA VAL A 487 15.96 -27.92 -4.19
C VAL A 487 15.15 -29.22 -4.31
N ASN A 488 15.49 -30.07 -5.28
CA ASN A 488 14.95 -31.41 -5.38
C ASN A 488 15.34 -32.27 -4.17
N GLY A 489 16.57 -32.13 -3.65
CA GLY A 489 17.05 -32.84 -2.48
C GLY A 489 16.31 -32.44 -1.20
N GLU A 490 16.13 -31.16 -0.93
CA GLU A 490 15.38 -30.64 0.24
C GLU A 490 13.90 -31.05 0.18
N GLN A 491 13.29 -30.96 -1.00
CA GLN A 491 11.91 -31.41 -1.21
C GLN A 491 11.78 -32.92 -0.94
N LEU A 492 12.68 -33.69 -1.52
CA LEU A 492 12.70 -35.16 -1.36
C LEU A 492 12.92 -35.54 0.11
N TYR A 493 13.73 -34.77 0.85
CA TYR A 493 13.96 -34.94 2.29
C TYR A 493 12.67 -34.68 3.08
N SER A 494 11.98 -33.58 2.80
CA SER A 494 10.71 -33.21 3.44
C SER A 494 9.60 -34.26 3.15
N ASP A 495 9.48 -34.68 1.89
CA ASP A 495 8.53 -35.70 1.50
C ASP A 495 8.82 -37.06 2.19
N SER A 496 10.11 -37.34 2.41
CA SER A 496 10.52 -38.55 3.13
C SER A 496 10.19 -38.49 4.63
N GLN A 497 10.24 -37.29 5.26
CA GLN A 497 9.77 -37.11 6.63
C GLN A 497 8.27 -37.37 6.75
N LEU A 498 7.46 -36.84 5.85
CA LEU A 498 6.00 -37.06 5.83
C LEU A 498 5.67 -38.55 5.57
N LEU A 499 6.37 -39.15 4.65
CA LEU A 499 6.20 -40.57 4.32
C LEU A 499 6.58 -41.43 5.54
N LEU A 500 7.66 -41.11 6.24
CA LEU A 500 8.05 -41.81 7.47
C LEU A 500 6.93 -41.75 8.55
N LEU A 501 6.32 -40.59 8.76
CA LEU A 501 5.20 -40.42 9.70
C LEU A 501 3.98 -41.27 9.26
N THR A 502 3.72 -41.35 7.95
CA THR A 502 2.64 -42.17 7.40
C THR A 502 2.88 -43.65 7.63
N LEU A 503 4.12 -44.13 7.43
CA LEU A 503 4.50 -45.50 7.69
C LEU A 503 4.40 -45.86 9.17
N VAL A 504 4.78 -44.94 10.08
CA VAL A 504 4.59 -45.13 11.51
C VAL A 504 3.12 -45.34 11.87
N LYS A 505 2.20 -44.60 11.22
CA LYS A 505 0.74 -44.76 11.42
C LYS A 505 0.20 -46.13 11.00
N SER A 506 0.81 -46.75 9.98
CA SER A 506 0.40 -48.05 9.47
C SER A 506 0.90 -49.24 10.32
N LEU A 507 1.82 -49.00 11.28
CA LEU A 507 2.38 -50.08 12.11
C LEU A 507 1.38 -50.55 13.18
N PRO A 508 1.27 -51.90 13.42
CA PRO A 508 0.48 -52.45 14.53
C PRO A 508 0.96 -51.95 15.89
N PRO A 509 0.06 -51.81 16.91
CA PRO A 509 0.39 -51.28 18.20
C PRO A 509 1.48 -52.01 19.00
N SER A 510 1.66 -53.26 18.76
CA SER A 510 2.59 -54.13 19.49
C SER A 510 4.02 -54.19 18.91
N VAL A 511 4.25 -53.55 17.76
CA VAL A 511 5.53 -53.67 17.05
C VAL A 511 6.54 -52.67 17.65
N ARG A 512 7.71 -53.17 18.07
CA ARG A 512 8.88 -52.37 18.45
C ARG A 512 9.79 -52.21 17.26
N VAL A 513 10.43 -51.06 17.15
CA VAL A 513 11.25 -50.65 16.00
C VAL A 513 12.62 -50.19 16.47
N ASN A 514 13.70 -50.70 15.90
CA ASN A 514 15.06 -50.38 16.30
C ASN A 514 15.74 -49.32 15.43
N SER A 515 15.33 -49.21 14.17
CA SER A 515 15.87 -48.25 13.20
C SER A 515 14.81 -47.87 12.15
N ILE A 516 15.08 -46.85 11.32
CA ILE A 516 14.19 -46.53 10.20
C ILE A 516 14.10 -47.65 9.19
N ARG A 517 15.19 -48.40 8.94
CA ARG A 517 15.17 -49.58 8.05
C ARG A 517 14.24 -50.66 8.62
N ASP A 518 14.38 -50.98 9.90
CA ASP A 518 13.51 -51.92 10.60
C ASP A 518 12.04 -51.49 10.58
N LEU A 519 11.79 -50.17 10.66
CA LEU A 519 10.46 -49.58 10.56
C LEU A 519 9.85 -49.82 9.17
N ILE A 520 10.60 -49.54 8.09
CA ILE A 520 10.15 -49.77 6.71
C ILE A 520 9.85 -51.25 6.46
N ASP A 521 10.73 -52.15 6.92
CA ASP A 521 10.57 -53.60 6.75
C ASP A 521 9.35 -54.14 7.47
N LYS A 522 9.11 -53.69 8.70
CA LYS A 522 7.93 -54.08 9.53
C LYS A 522 6.64 -53.50 8.99
N ALA A 523 6.69 -52.25 8.48
CA ALA A 523 5.53 -51.62 7.84
C ALA A 523 5.15 -52.34 6.54
N GLU A 524 6.14 -52.78 5.75
CA GLU A 524 5.90 -53.57 4.55
C GLU A 524 5.32 -54.95 4.85
N GLN A 525 5.87 -55.65 5.86
CA GLN A 525 5.34 -56.96 6.30
C GLN A 525 3.91 -56.80 6.80
N GLY A 526 3.62 -55.76 7.61
CA GLY A 526 2.27 -55.46 8.08
C GLY A 526 1.30 -55.14 6.94
N GLY A 527 1.74 -54.32 5.97
CA GLY A 527 0.96 -53.95 4.81
C GLY A 527 0.60 -55.17 3.92
N ARG A 528 1.56 -56.06 3.67
CA ARG A 528 1.32 -57.30 2.94
C ARG A 528 0.36 -58.23 3.69
N ALA A 529 0.51 -58.38 5.00
CA ALA A 529 -0.37 -59.21 5.83
C ALA A 529 -1.82 -58.68 5.85
N GLN A 530 -2.03 -57.35 5.81
CA GLN A 530 -3.32 -56.70 5.81
C GLN A 530 -3.88 -56.43 4.40
N ARG A 531 -3.18 -56.83 3.34
CA ARG A 531 -3.49 -56.53 1.92
C ARG A 531 -3.65 -55.05 1.65
N ASN A 532 -2.87 -54.21 2.34
CA ASN A 532 -2.84 -52.77 2.14
C ASN A 532 -1.77 -52.42 1.10
N GLU A 533 -2.19 -52.28 -0.15
CA GLU A 533 -1.30 -51.99 -1.29
C GLU A 533 -0.66 -50.61 -1.15
N GLU A 534 -1.37 -49.62 -0.59
CA GLU A 534 -0.88 -48.25 -0.35
C GLU A 534 0.31 -48.26 0.63
N ALA A 535 0.22 -49.03 1.72
CA ALA A 535 1.31 -49.12 2.68
C ALA A 535 2.57 -49.75 2.06
N VAL A 536 2.39 -50.78 1.19
CA VAL A 536 3.51 -51.42 0.49
C VAL A 536 4.15 -50.45 -0.53
N GLN A 537 3.33 -49.70 -1.25
CA GLN A 537 3.80 -48.69 -2.19
C GLN A 537 4.58 -47.59 -1.48
N ASN A 538 4.08 -47.12 -0.35
CA ASN A 538 4.75 -46.12 0.49
C ASN A 538 6.10 -46.59 1.01
N CYS A 539 6.24 -47.89 1.38
CA CYS A 539 7.52 -48.47 1.76
C CYS A 539 8.52 -48.50 0.60
N THR A 540 8.05 -48.83 -0.60
CA THR A 540 8.89 -48.87 -1.82
C THR A 540 9.35 -47.44 -2.16
N GLN A 541 8.48 -46.48 -2.09
CA GLN A 541 8.80 -45.07 -2.33
C GLN A 541 9.80 -44.54 -1.29
N MET A 542 9.63 -44.91 -0.03
CA MET A 542 10.53 -44.49 1.05
C MET A 542 11.95 -45.00 0.85
N ARG A 543 12.11 -46.28 0.43
CA ARG A 543 13.43 -46.83 0.11
C ARG A 543 14.07 -46.11 -1.08
N SER A 544 13.29 -45.82 -2.13
CA SER A 544 13.75 -45.07 -3.29
C SER A 544 14.23 -43.67 -2.90
N ASN A 545 13.47 -42.97 -2.08
CA ASN A 545 13.79 -41.65 -1.59
C ASN A 545 15.07 -41.64 -0.74
N CYS A 546 15.20 -42.60 0.21
CA CYS A 546 16.39 -42.72 1.05
C CYS A 546 17.65 -42.97 0.18
N LYS A 547 17.56 -43.82 -0.86
CA LYS A 547 18.67 -44.05 -1.76
C LYS A 547 19.11 -42.80 -2.49
N LYS A 548 18.18 -42.05 -3.06
CA LYS A 548 18.46 -40.77 -3.74
C LYS A 548 19.04 -39.71 -2.79
N LEU A 549 18.54 -39.63 -1.56
CA LEU A 549 19.04 -38.67 -0.55
C LEU A 549 20.47 -39.02 -0.10
N VAL A 550 20.83 -40.32 -0.09
CA VAL A 550 22.22 -40.76 0.15
C VAL A 550 23.11 -40.37 -1.02
N GLU A 551 22.67 -40.57 -2.25
CA GLU A 551 23.39 -40.16 -3.47
C GLU A 551 23.65 -38.66 -3.49
N MET A 552 22.70 -37.85 -2.96
CA MET A 552 22.81 -36.39 -2.80
C MET A 552 23.59 -35.96 -1.55
N SER A 553 24.12 -36.86 -0.76
CA SER A 553 24.83 -36.61 0.53
C SER A 553 23.97 -35.88 1.59
N LEU A 554 22.66 -35.99 1.51
CA LEU A 554 21.71 -35.40 2.47
C LEU A 554 21.33 -36.39 3.59
N LEU A 555 21.58 -37.68 3.42
CA LEU A 555 21.40 -38.76 4.41
C LEU A 555 22.64 -39.64 4.47
N SER A 556 22.85 -40.25 5.63
CA SER A 556 23.90 -41.24 5.84
C SER A 556 23.30 -42.63 6.00
N GLU A 557 23.85 -43.62 5.27
CA GLU A 557 23.52 -45.02 5.49
C GLU A 557 24.15 -45.60 6.77
N GLY A 558 25.29 -45.05 7.18
CA GLY A 558 26.06 -45.54 8.33
C GLY A 558 25.36 -45.36 9.67
N ASP A 559 24.47 -44.37 9.79
CA ASP A 559 23.67 -44.09 10.98
C ASP A 559 22.23 -44.62 10.88
N ASN A 560 21.92 -45.47 9.90
CA ASN A 560 20.57 -45.99 9.63
C ASN A 560 19.50 -44.87 9.44
N TYR A 561 19.91 -43.74 8.84
CA TYR A 561 19.06 -42.58 8.60
C TYR A 561 18.58 -41.89 9.88
N ASP A 562 19.39 -41.93 10.96
CA ASP A 562 19.01 -41.42 12.28
C ASP A 562 18.70 -39.91 12.27
N GLN A 563 19.38 -39.11 11.40
CA GLN A 563 19.10 -37.72 11.21
C GLN A 563 17.64 -37.45 10.77
N LEU A 564 17.13 -38.24 9.81
CA LEU A 564 15.75 -38.14 9.34
C LEU A 564 14.74 -38.41 10.47
N ARG A 565 15.04 -39.38 11.36
CA ARG A 565 14.25 -39.66 12.56
C ARG A 565 14.22 -38.51 13.51
N ILE A 566 15.38 -37.92 13.80
CA ILE A 566 15.54 -36.78 14.72
C ILE A 566 14.73 -35.59 14.19
N ASP A 567 14.83 -35.30 12.91
CA ASP A 567 14.16 -34.15 12.32
C ASP A 567 12.65 -34.37 12.18
N ALA A 568 12.20 -35.60 11.90
CA ALA A 568 10.79 -35.94 11.96
C ALA A 568 10.22 -35.82 13.37
N PHE A 569 10.97 -36.21 14.41
CA PHE A 569 10.54 -36.07 15.80
C PHE A 569 10.49 -34.58 16.24
N LYS A 570 11.48 -33.77 15.84
CA LYS A 570 11.47 -32.32 16.05
C LYS A 570 10.25 -31.68 15.35
N GLY A 571 9.96 -32.10 14.13
CA GLY A 571 8.81 -31.63 13.36
C GLY A 571 7.49 -31.91 14.09
N LEU A 572 7.31 -33.12 14.64
CA LEU A 572 6.13 -33.49 15.44
C LEU A 572 5.98 -32.62 16.69
N LYS A 573 7.06 -32.43 17.46
CA LYS A 573 7.04 -31.62 18.66
C LYS A 573 6.71 -30.16 18.37
N ASN A 574 7.33 -29.60 17.34
CA ASN A 574 7.02 -28.24 16.88
C ASN A 574 5.55 -28.10 16.45
N PHE A 575 4.99 -29.13 15.79
CA PHE A 575 3.59 -29.14 15.39
C PHE A 575 2.63 -29.17 16.59
N GLU A 576 2.95 -29.92 17.64
CA GLU A 576 2.17 -29.90 18.90
C GLU A 576 2.19 -28.51 19.57
N GLU A 577 3.37 -27.91 19.68
CA GLU A 577 3.50 -26.54 20.23
C GLU A 577 2.72 -25.50 19.40
N GLN A 578 2.67 -25.67 18.09
CA GLN A 578 1.86 -24.80 17.19
C GLN A 578 0.37 -25.01 17.41
N LEU A 579 -0.09 -26.26 17.53
CA LEU A 579 -1.51 -26.57 17.76
C LEU A 579 -2.02 -25.97 19.08
N ASP A 580 -1.20 -25.95 20.13
CA ASP A 580 -1.57 -25.36 21.41
C ASP A 580 -1.68 -23.82 21.33
N ARG A 581 -0.95 -23.18 20.40
CA ARG A 581 -1.05 -21.73 20.13
C ARG A 581 -2.22 -21.37 19.23
N VAL A 582 -2.67 -22.28 18.36
CA VAL A 582 -3.70 -22.02 17.33
C VAL A 582 -4.98 -21.45 17.94
N GLU A 583 -5.41 -21.91 19.11
CA GLU A 583 -6.65 -21.45 19.73
C GLU A 583 -6.55 -19.99 20.20
N SER A 584 -5.43 -19.60 20.80
CA SER A 584 -5.14 -18.22 21.20
C SER A 584 -5.03 -17.31 19.98
N ASP A 585 -4.30 -17.75 18.95
CA ASP A 585 -4.13 -17.00 17.72
C ASP A 585 -5.44 -16.87 16.93
N MET A 586 -6.30 -17.89 16.98
CA MET A 586 -7.63 -17.85 16.37
C MET A 586 -8.53 -16.78 17.00
N GLN A 587 -8.51 -16.64 18.33
CA GLN A 587 -9.26 -15.58 19.01
C GLN A 587 -8.74 -14.20 18.61
N ARG A 588 -7.41 -14.03 18.56
CA ARG A 588 -6.77 -12.79 18.14
C ARG A 588 -7.10 -12.44 16.69
N LEU A 589 -7.04 -13.40 15.78
CA LEU A 589 -7.37 -13.17 14.36
C LEU A 589 -8.86 -12.92 14.13
N LYS A 590 -9.77 -13.50 14.92
CA LYS A 590 -11.21 -13.17 14.88
C LYS A 590 -11.44 -11.70 15.24
N ALA A 591 -10.77 -11.18 16.27
CA ALA A 591 -10.83 -9.76 16.62
C ALA A 591 -10.28 -8.87 15.49
N VAL A 592 -9.18 -9.27 14.84
CA VAL A 592 -8.64 -8.58 13.67
C VAL A 592 -9.65 -8.56 12.52
N LEU A 593 -10.31 -9.69 12.23
CA LEU A 593 -11.31 -9.76 11.16
C LEU A 593 -12.51 -8.86 11.47
N SER A 594 -12.98 -8.80 12.71
CA SER A 594 -14.04 -7.87 13.14
C SER A 594 -13.65 -6.42 12.87
N ASN A 595 -12.45 -6.01 13.30
CA ASN A 595 -11.94 -4.66 13.04
C ASN A 595 -11.86 -4.34 11.54
N ILE A 596 -11.46 -5.29 10.71
CA ILE A 596 -11.42 -5.13 9.25
C ILE A 596 -12.83 -4.96 8.67
N HIS A 597 -13.82 -5.69 9.18
CA HIS A 597 -15.21 -5.56 8.75
C HIS A 597 -15.81 -4.20 9.17
N GLU A 598 -15.55 -3.74 10.39
CA GLU A 598 -15.93 -2.41 10.85
C GLU A 598 -15.32 -1.33 9.94
N HIS A 599 -14.03 -1.47 9.60
CA HIS A 599 -13.35 -0.58 8.66
C HIS A 599 -13.99 -0.58 7.28
N ASN A 600 -14.31 -1.76 6.75
CA ASN A 600 -15.00 -1.86 5.47
C ASN A 600 -16.35 -1.14 5.50
N HIS A 601 -17.12 -1.34 6.57
CA HIS A 601 -18.43 -0.68 6.73
C HIS A 601 -18.29 0.84 6.75
N PHE A 602 -17.36 1.36 7.54
CA PHE A 602 -17.07 2.80 7.62
C PHE A 602 -16.65 3.38 6.27
N LEU A 603 -15.70 2.74 5.56
CA LEU A 603 -15.26 3.18 4.23
C LEU A 603 -16.40 3.17 3.21
N GLN A 604 -17.28 2.16 3.27
CA GLN A 604 -18.47 2.10 2.40
C GLN A 604 -19.46 3.22 2.71
N GLN A 605 -19.66 3.55 3.98
CA GLN A 605 -20.51 4.70 4.37
C GLN A 605 -19.93 6.02 3.85
N GLN A 606 -18.61 6.25 3.98
CA GLN A 606 -17.96 7.43 3.43
C GLN A 606 -18.08 7.49 1.92
N LEU A 607 -17.84 6.38 1.23
CA LEU A 607 -17.99 6.29 -0.22
C LEU A 607 -19.42 6.61 -0.67
N LYS A 608 -20.42 6.11 0.06
CA LYS A 608 -21.83 6.40 -0.19
C LYS A 608 -22.15 7.88 0.04
N ALA A 609 -21.68 8.46 1.15
CA ALA A 609 -21.88 9.87 1.46
C ALA A 609 -21.25 10.80 0.40
N TYR A 610 -20.04 10.49 -0.09
CA TYR A 610 -19.41 11.26 -1.16
C TYR A 610 -20.18 11.14 -2.48
N LYS A 611 -20.69 9.95 -2.82
CA LYS A 611 -21.51 9.74 -4.01
C LYS A 611 -22.85 10.49 -3.90
N GLU A 612 -23.53 10.40 -2.76
CA GLU A 612 -24.77 11.13 -2.51
C GLU A 612 -24.57 12.65 -2.55
N TYR A 613 -23.46 13.15 -2.02
CA TYR A 613 -23.09 14.55 -2.15
C TYR A 613 -22.97 14.97 -3.61
N LEU A 614 -22.20 14.21 -4.41
CA LEU A 614 -22.04 14.46 -5.83
C LEU A 614 -23.37 14.39 -6.60
N GLU A 615 -24.24 13.42 -6.30
CA GLU A 615 -25.58 13.31 -6.89
C GLU A 615 -26.51 14.46 -6.50
N ASN A 616 -26.49 14.90 -5.24
CA ASN A 616 -27.31 16.00 -4.76
C ASN A 616 -26.92 17.31 -5.42
N VAL A 617 -25.62 17.56 -5.59
CA VAL A 617 -25.14 18.73 -6.33
C VAL A 617 -25.60 18.67 -7.78
N ARG A 618 -25.53 17.48 -8.43
CA ARG A 618 -26.01 17.26 -9.79
C ARG A 618 -27.52 17.49 -9.93
N LYS A 619 -28.35 16.98 -8.97
CA LYS A 619 -29.79 17.19 -8.98
C LYS A 619 -30.15 18.66 -8.79
N ASN A 620 -29.43 19.37 -7.95
CA ASN A 620 -29.66 20.81 -7.72
C ASN A 620 -29.25 21.66 -8.94
N CYS A 621 -28.28 21.24 -9.73
CA CYS A 621 -27.93 21.87 -11.00
C CYS A 621 -28.95 21.50 -12.12
N GLY A 622 -29.46 20.26 -12.14
CA GLY A 622 -30.41 19.80 -13.17
C GLY A 622 -31.86 20.26 -12.95
N SER A 623 -32.25 20.70 -11.76
CA SER A 623 -33.60 21.24 -11.48
C SER A 623 -33.80 22.67 -11.95
N ALA A 624 -32.76 23.37 -12.40
CA ALA A 624 -32.85 24.71 -13.00
C ALA A 624 -33.33 24.71 -14.50
N SER A 625 -33.54 23.53 -15.11
CA SER A 625 -33.92 23.38 -16.54
C SER A 625 -35.32 22.83 -16.81
N LYS A 626 -36.27 22.92 -15.88
CA LYS A 626 -37.70 22.67 -16.18
C LYS A 626 -38.45 23.99 -16.24
N ASP A 627 -38.83 24.36 -17.45
CA ASP A 627 -39.68 25.49 -17.77
C ASP A 627 -40.96 25.53 -16.92
N PRO A 628 -41.32 26.67 -16.31
CA PRO A 628 -42.70 26.92 -15.92
C PRO A 628 -43.41 27.62 -17.05
N LYS A 629 -44.43 26.95 -17.61
CA LYS A 629 -45.45 27.62 -18.42
C LYS A 629 -46.09 28.76 -17.65
N GLU A 630 -46.12 29.89 -18.29
CA GLU A 630 -47.04 31.01 -18.23
C GLU A 630 -47.82 31.27 -16.93
N LYS A 631 -47.49 32.37 -16.27
CA LYS A 631 -48.46 33.40 -15.90
C LYS A 631 -47.74 34.75 -15.62
N GLU A 632 -48.14 35.75 -16.42
CA GLU A 632 -47.80 37.16 -16.24
C GLU A 632 -48.15 37.64 -14.82
N VAL A 633 -47.29 38.49 -14.26
CA VAL A 633 -47.60 39.86 -13.79
C VAL A 633 -46.36 40.46 -13.09
N LYS A 634 -45.86 41.53 -13.75
CA LYS A 634 -45.21 42.77 -13.24
C LYS A 634 -44.19 42.78 -12.09
N LYS A 635 -42.97 43.23 -12.50
CA LYS A 635 -42.07 44.23 -11.86
C LYS A 635 -41.80 44.12 -10.36
N ASP A 636 -40.58 43.78 -9.92
CA ASP A 636 -39.54 44.76 -9.54
C ASP A 636 -38.27 44.09 -8.96
N LYS A 637 -37.13 44.68 -9.37
CA LYS A 637 -35.82 44.73 -8.73
C LYS A 637 -35.01 43.43 -8.38
N LYS A 638 -34.01 43.25 -9.24
CA LYS A 638 -32.65 42.76 -9.00
C LYS A 638 -32.27 42.36 -7.55
N VAL A 639 -32.04 41.06 -7.38
CA VAL A 639 -30.95 40.52 -6.57
C VAL A 639 -30.30 39.39 -7.43
N LYS A 640 -29.03 39.59 -7.77
CA LYS A 640 -28.21 38.59 -8.51
C LYS A 640 -27.89 37.44 -7.59
N ALA A 641 -28.55 36.30 -7.76
CA ALA A 641 -28.07 35.01 -7.24
C ALA A 641 -27.14 34.41 -8.30
N ALA A 642 -25.89 34.19 -7.94
CA ALA A 642 -24.90 33.58 -8.78
C ALA A 642 -25.12 32.05 -8.79
N GLY A 643 -25.91 31.56 -9.74
CA GLY A 643 -25.95 30.18 -10.17
C GLY A 643 -25.30 30.05 -11.54
N GLY A 644 -24.14 29.40 -11.61
CA GLY A 644 -23.43 29.21 -12.87
C GLY A 644 -24.20 28.28 -13.80
N GLN A 645 -24.83 28.84 -14.82
CA GLN A 645 -25.33 28.09 -15.99
C GLN A 645 -24.16 27.85 -16.94
N MET A 646 -24.03 26.62 -17.49
CA MET A 646 -23.22 26.32 -18.68
C MET A 646 -23.61 27.26 -19.80
N LYS A 647 -22.90 28.34 -20.01
CA LYS A 647 -23.35 29.42 -20.88
C LYS A 647 -23.02 29.23 -22.34
N LYS A 648 -22.04 28.39 -22.74
CA LYS A 648 -21.69 28.25 -24.18
C LYS A 648 -20.96 26.93 -24.47
N MET A 649 -21.43 26.13 -25.39
CA MET A 649 -20.74 24.97 -25.93
C MET A 649 -19.49 25.30 -26.79
N GLY A 650 -19.12 26.54 -26.91
CA GLY A 650 -18.06 27.02 -27.80
C GLY A 650 -18.49 27.04 -29.27
N PRO A 651 -17.60 27.12 -30.23
CA PRO A 651 -16.15 27.12 -30.09
C PRO A 651 -15.55 28.47 -29.66
N PHE A 652 -14.67 28.48 -28.68
CA PHE A 652 -13.84 29.64 -28.35
C PHE A 652 -12.53 29.58 -29.08
N LYS A 653 -12.16 30.67 -29.77
CA LYS A 653 -10.97 30.74 -30.58
C LYS A 653 -9.90 31.62 -29.93
N PHE A 654 -8.66 31.08 -29.86
CA PHE A 654 -7.49 31.77 -29.35
C PHE A 654 -6.36 31.70 -30.40
N SER A 655 -5.63 32.79 -30.58
CA SER A 655 -4.41 32.74 -31.40
C SER A 655 -3.25 32.16 -30.61
N HIS A 656 -2.27 31.57 -31.27
CA HIS A 656 -1.04 31.06 -30.64
C HIS A 656 -0.38 32.14 -29.75
N LYS A 657 -0.26 33.36 -30.27
CA LYS A 657 0.34 34.48 -29.57
C LYS A 657 -0.44 34.89 -28.30
N GLN A 658 -1.76 34.78 -28.32
CA GLN A 658 -2.60 35.04 -27.15
C GLN A 658 -2.36 34.01 -26.05
N LEU A 659 -2.37 32.71 -26.40
CA LEU A 659 -2.12 31.64 -25.41
C LEU A 659 -0.68 31.66 -24.87
N GLU A 660 0.28 32.12 -25.70
CA GLU A 660 1.68 32.30 -25.28
C GLU A 660 1.80 33.50 -24.31
N ASN A 661 1.15 34.63 -24.61
CA ASN A 661 1.12 35.80 -23.74
C ASN A 661 0.38 35.52 -22.41
N ASP A 662 -0.68 34.74 -22.43
CA ASP A 662 -1.43 34.30 -21.24
C ASP A 662 -0.67 33.22 -20.44
N GLY A 663 0.50 32.76 -20.93
CA GLY A 663 1.34 31.76 -20.29
C GLY A 663 0.79 30.32 -20.36
N VAL A 664 -0.30 30.10 -21.11
CA VAL A 664 -0.89 28.76 -21.32
C VAL A 664 0.06 27.89 -22.16
N ILE A 665 0.69 28.47 -23.19
CA ILE A 665 1.77 27.81 -23.94
C ILE A 665 3.09 28.19 -23.26
N MET A 666 3.80 27.18 -22.73
CA MET A 666 5.11 27.33 -22.11
C MET A 666 6.23 27.30 -23.15
N THR A 667 6.20 26.30 -24.02
CA THR A 667 7.13 26.14 -25.13
C THR A 667 6.40 25.65 -26.37
N SER A 668 6.91 26.06 -27.55
CA SER A 668 6.33 25.71 -28.85
C SER A 668 7.43 25.38 -29.84
N ASP A 669 7.35 24.20 -30.44
CA ASP A 669 8.26 23.75 -31.50
C ASP A 669 7.92 24.37 -32.86
N VAL A 670 6.83 25.15 -32.91
CA VAL A 670 6.42 25.87 -34.13
C VAL A 670 7.37 27.04 -34.40
N PRO A 671 7.95 27.15 -35.60
CA PRO A 671 8.79 28.28 -36.00
C PRO A 671 8.07 29.62 -35.78
N SER A 672 8.78 30.64 -35.27
CA SER A 672 8.23 31.96 -34.90
C SER A 672 7.45 32.64 -36.03
N GLU A 673 7.91 32.45 -37.28
CA GLU A 673 7.28 33.00 -38.50
C GLU A 673 5.88 32.42 -38.78
N ARG A 674 5.59 31.22 -38.32
CA ARG A 674 4.31 30.53 -38.55
C ARG A 674 3.32 30.66 -37.38
N ARG A 675 3.78 31.08 -36.20
CA ARG A 675 2.94 31.19 -34.97
C ARG A 675 1.78 32.15 -35.15
N GLY A 676 1.97 33.26 -35.89
CA GLY A 676 0.93 34.25 -36.14
C GLY A 676 -0.28 33.78 -36.98
N GLY A 677 -0.15 32.66 -37.69
CA GLY A 677 -1.24 32.05 -38.45
C GLY A 677 -1.97 30.91 -37.78
N ILE A 678 -1.55 30.49 -36.55
CA ILE A 678 -2.12 29.36 -35.85
C ILE A 678 -3.22 29.86 -34.90
N ASN A 679 -4.36 29.18 -34.97
CA ASN A 679 -5.51 29.40 -34.08
C ASN A 679 -5.96 28.09 -33.45
N PHE A 680 -6.29 28.17 -32.19
CA PHE A 680 -6.85 27.08 -31.40
C PHE A 680 -8.34 27.32 -31.19
N SER A 681 -9.15 26.31 -31.42
CA SER A 681 -10.59 26.36 -31.24
C SER A 681 -11.00 25.30 -30.21
N PHE A 682 -11.43 25.77 -29.07
CA PHE A 682 -11.88 24.90 -27.97
C PHE A 682 -13.40 24.77 -28.02
N SER A 683 -13.92 23.55 -28.00
CA SER A 683 -15.34 23.24 -27.91
C SER A 683 -15.59 22.12 -26.89
N CYS A 684 -16.75 22.15 -26.25
CA CYS A 684 -17.17 21.14 -25.26
C CYS A 684 -18.54 20.63 -25.67
N GLN A 685 -18.61 19.45 -26.27
CA GLN A 685 -19.87 18.79 -26.65
C GLN A 685 -20.34 17.85 -25.53
N THR A 686 -19.41 17.22 -24.85
CA THR A 686 -19.65 16.34 -23.71
C THR A 686 -19.02 16.96 -22.47
N PRO A 687 -19.75 17.12 -21.36
CA PRO A 687 -19.22 17.70 -20.14
C PRO A 687 -17.90 17.04 -19.72
N GLY A 688 -16.87 17.87 -19.43
CA GLY A 688 -15.54 17.41 -19.03
C GLY A 688 -14.63 16.93 -20.15
N ILE A 689 -15.07 16.99 -21.42
CA ILE A 689 -14.27 16.64 -22.60
C ILE A 689 -14.21 17.84 -23.53
N PHE A 690 -13.01 18.37 -23.74
CA PHE A 690 -12.77 19.54 -24.59
C PHE A 690 -12.07 19.12 -25.88
N ASP A 691 -12.73 19.35 -27.01
CA ASP A 691 -12.15 19.15 -28.33
C ASP A 691 -11.38 20.41 -28.72
N VAL A 692 -10.10 20.27 -28.97
CA VAL A 692 -9.21 21.36 -29.37
C VAL A 692 -8.79 21.13 -30.81
N ASN A 693 -9.30 22.00 -31.71
CA ASN A 693 -8.91 22.01 -33.11
C ASN A 693 -7.84 23.05 -33.32
N VAL A 694 -6.73 22.64 -33.92
CA VAL A 694 -5.62 23.53 -34.28
C VAL A 694 -5.64 23.79 -35.79
N ALA A 695 -5.75 25.06 -36.20
CA ALA A 695 -5.83 25.46 -37.57
C ALA A 695 -4.72 26.46 -37.94
N TYR A 696 -4.16 26.34 -39.14
CA TYR A 696 -3.26 27.32 -39.75
C TYR A 696 -3.92 27.94 -40.98
N LYS A 697 -4.07 29.27 -40.98
CA LYS A 697 -4.70 30.02 -42.10
C LYS A 697 -6.00 29.34 -42.59
N PHE A 698 -6.91 29.01 -41.69
CA PHE A 698 -8.21 28.36 -41.94
C PHE A 698 -8.17 26.86 -42.31
N LYS A 699 -7.02 26.23 -42.37
CA LYS A 699 -6.89 24.80 -42.64
C LYS A 699 -6.62 24.06 -41.34
N ASN A 700 -7.46 23.08 -40.96
CA ASN A 700 -7.21 22.27 -39.79
C ASN A 700 -5.93 21.44 -39.95
N ILE A 701 -5.03 21.51 -38.95
CA ILE A 701 -3.76 20.78 -38.92
C ILE A 701 -3.92 19.52 -38.09
N THR A 702 -4.44 19.68 -36.90
CA THR A 702 -4.60 18.58 -35.95
C THR A 702 -5.79 18.85 -34.99
N GLN A 703 -6.29 17.78 -34.42
CA GLN A 703 -7.33 17.81 -33.41
C GLN A 703 -6.85 16.99 -32.23
N MET A 704 -6.99 17.52 -31.02
CA MET A 704 -6.70 16.80 -29.76
C MET A 704 -7.90 16.89 -28.85
N GLN A 705 -8.01 15.92 -27.95
CA GLN A 705 -9.06 15.88 -26.94
C GLN A 705 -8.43 16.01 -25.56
N LEU A 706 -8.90 16.99 -24.79
CA LEU A 706 -8.48 17.22 -23.43
C LEU A 706 -9.57 16.73 -22.47
N LYS A 707 -9.24 15.85 -21.54
CA LYS A 707 -10.15 15.44 -20.49
C LYS A 707 -9.85 16.22 -19.21
N LEU A 708 -10.87 16.81 -18.63
CA LEU A 708 -10.73 17.57 -17.39
C LEU A 708 -10.16 16.73 -16.25
N ASP A 709 -10.58 15.47 -16.15
CA ASP A 709 -10.09 14.53 -15.14
C ASP A 709 -8.58 14.33 -15.22
N ASP A 710 -8.03 14.18 -16.43
CA ASP A 710 -6.59 13.99 -16.65
C ASP A 710 -5.80 15.26 -16.26
N LEU A 711 -6.33 16.46 -16.61
CA LEU A 711 -5.73 17.74 -16.23
C LEU A 711 -5.76 17.97 -14.70
N LEU A 712 -6.86 17.59 -14.04
CA LEU A 712 -6.97 17.68 -12.58
C LEU A 712 -6.04 16.69 -11.87
N GLU A 713 -5.85 15.50 -12.41
CA GLU A 713 -4.90 14.52 -11.91
C GLU A 713 -3.46 15.01 -12.03
N MET A 714 -3.10 15.59 -13.18
CA MET A 714 -1.80 16.24 -13.37
C MET A 714 -1.57 17.37 -12.37
N GLN A 715 -2.57 18.23 -12.15
CA GLN A 715 -2.50 19.31 -11.16
C GLN A 715 -2.32 18.77 -9.74
N HIS A 716 -3.00 17.68 -9.40
CA HIS A 716 -2.86 17.03 -8.11
C HIS A 716 -1.45 16.47 -7.89
N ASN A 717 -0.86 15.88 -8.93
CA ASN A 717 0.50 15.35 -8.91
C ASN A 717 1.58 16.44 -9.00
N ASN A 718 1.21 17.75 -8.93
CA ASN A 718 2.09 18.90 -9.14
C ASN A 718 2.82 18.87 -10.50
N GLN A 719 2.26 18.20 -11.47
CA GLN A 719 2.75 18.21 -12.83
C GLN A 719 2.27 19.50 -13.51
N VAL A 720 3.19 20.42 -13.76
CA VAL A 720 2.87 21.74 -14.30
C VAL A 720 2.77 21.71 -15.82
N GLU A 721 3.44 20.76 -16.48
CA GLU A 721 3.57 20.68 -17.93
C GLU A 721 2.69 19.55 -18.51
N PHE A 722 1.88 19.89 -19.49
CA PHE A 722 1.16 18.96 -20.35
C PHE A 722 1.82 18.97 -21.74
N GLU A 723 2.43 17.87 -22.14
CA GLU A 723 3.19 17.73 -23.37
C GLU A 723 2.29 17.21 -24.50
N THR A 724 2.30 17.89 -25.64
CA THR A 724 1.65 17.48 -26.87
C THR A 724 2.73 17.35 -27.97
N ASP A 725 2.37 16.84 -29.14
CA ASP A 725 3.33 16.60 -30.26
C ASP A 725 4.19 17.81 -30.62
N PHE A 726 3.74 19.02 -30.34
CA PHE A 726 4.41 20.28 -30.79
C PHE A 726 4.29 21.44 -29.80
N LEU A 727 3.69 21.22 -28.60
CA LEU A 727 3.51 22.25 -27.57
C LEU A 727 3.68 21.66 -26.18
N LYS A 728 4.20 22.48 -25.25
CA LYS A 728 4.09 22.25 -23.82
C LYS A 728 3.16 23.29 -23.23
N LEU A 729 2.09 22.83 -22.60
CA LEU A 729 1.04 23.66 -22.01
C LEU A 729 1.15 23.67 -20.50
N ASN A 730 0.87 24.82 -19.88
CA ASN A 730 0.78 24.93 -18.42
C ASN A 730 -0.58 24.43 -17.94
N VAL A 731 -0.59 23.32 -17.20
CA VAL A 731 -1.79 22.64 -16.71
C VAL A 731 -2.69 23.59 -15.89
N ASN A 732 -2.11 24.38 -14.98
CA ASN A 732 -2.88 25.27 -14.10
C ASN A 732 -3.55 26.42 -14.88
N LEU A 733 -2.83 27.01 -15.82
CA LEU A 733 -3.35 28.11 -16.64
C LEU A 733 -4.32 27.62 -17.71
N LEU A 734 -4.13 26.39 -18.21
CA LEU A 734 -5.07 25.72 -19.11
C LEU A 734 -6.42 25.47 -18.40
N ILE A 735 -6.40 24.90 -17.19
CA ILE A 735 -7.61 24.72 -16.39
C ILE A 735 -8.30 26.06 -16.12
N TYR A 736 -7.53 27.10 -15.78
CA TYR A 736 -8.07 28.44 -15.57
C TYR A 736 -8.75 29.03 -16.83
N LEU A 737 -8.12 28.84 -18.02
CA LEU A 737 -8.66 29.27 -19.31
C LEU A 737 -10.00 28.56 -19.60
N LEU A 738 -10.06 27.24 -19.42
CA LEU A 738 -11.26 26.44 -19.64
C LEU A 738 -12.38 26.89 -18.70
N ASN A 739 -12.09 27.08 -17.41
CA ASN A 739 -13.05 27.58 -16.42
C ASN A 739 -13.61 28.95 -16.78
N LYS A 740 -12.73 29.88 -17.19
CA LYS A 740 -13.11 31.25 -17.54
C LYS A 740 -14.09 31.32 -18.74
N HIS A 741 -13.95 30.44 -19.71
CA HIS A 741 -14.69 30.54 -20.96
C HIS A 741 -15.90 29.62 -21.04
N PHE A 742 -15.83 28.45 -20.40
CA PHE A 742 -16.93 27.49 -20.44
C PHE A 742 -17.84 27.54 -19.20
N MET A 743 -17.37 28.13 -18.09
CA MET A 743 -18.10 28.14 -16.81
C MET A 743 -18.41 29.55 -16.27
N ALA A 744 -17.94 30.61 -16.88
CA ALA A 744 -18.19 31.99 -16.41
C ALA A 744 -19.58 32.54 -16.79
#